data_856d862c6c0d7e90fff65f4341d443f9
#
_entry.id   856d862c6c0d7e90fff65f4341d443f9
#
_cell.length_a   1.000
_cell.length_b   1.000
_cell.length_c   1.000
_cell.angle_alpha   90.00
_cell.angle_beta   90.00
_cell.angle_gamma   90.00
#
_symmetry.space_group_name_H-M   'P 1'
#
loop_
_entity.id
_entity.type
_entity.pdbx_description
1 polymer ?
#
loop_
_entity_poly.entity_id
_entity_poly.type
_entity_poly.pdbx_seq_one_letter_code
_entity_poly.pdbx_strand_id
1 'polypeptide(L)'
;MLNGKDFFSGNNKVMLENLPYYIIDKLKVYEESSLRSQALGHEVDAKLYVMDVQVKKEYAIGYFGNAEAAGGTHDRYLARLFAMRFSDYSRLSFFGGSNNLNESRKPGADTEWKPSDNITGTETRHHAGFDFLCENREESWKEMANAMVTWNEAKHEDRVFSEKFLSGGNTFGRGHSVQTNNGFEVSANNNFTLKKPFFLDLKTALLYQKNKKLGLSASTGYNGHPDSLYTDTLNLQQDEWKGNDWRIQLNQSAQFLRNLSNGDDLEVGAKVKYDRSMGDDFSLYSLRYYNGSGPDDARHRYNDNAANSYVYSGNALYRINFSKKMKWEFSYKYEQADASERHDKFRLDQIDGWEQQHPALNWLPSNMALLQEVVDNENAHATHAHHRYQTMGTRLAMGLGKYSELNFSYAADHRAERYHYASHSLDSTIQRKVWLHSFNAEYIYSRKCRSRLFYYFYEGAPAMSRLMPINNTYNPLAIVVGNPYLKNQQYQGVAHDFSMDIGKHRLINVFNNAGVRFYQNEVAMAVNYNRKTGVYTYRPECVNGNYRIFLHNAFGFRFKHVKQLTINNELNYDYLHNVDLYLPENAANSLRSTVGTHQLSETFKENYDFGKLQLGWLTKVEYRYATSLQNNFADIHAADICYGINVHYDMPWKLKLVSDFKIYSRRGYDSAEMNTDDFVWNIALSRAIMKGKLNFKLQGFDILHNLNNVTYQLNGQGRMESWRRSIPNYWMLHVQWRFNKNPKRRI
;
A
#
# COMPACT_ATOMS: atom_id res chain seq x y z
N MET A 1 17.58 -10.22 13.29
CA MET A 1 19.02 -9.91 13.54
C MET A 1 19.92 -11.07 13.15
N LEU A 2 21.20 -10.85 12.96
CA LEU A 2 22.23 -11.86 12.75
C LEU A 2 23.35 -11.64 13.78
N ASN A 3 23.54 -12.62 14.70
CA ASN A 3 24.46 -12.48 15.87
C ASN A 3 24.23 -11.19 16.68
N GLY A 4 22.98 -10.86 16.98
CA GLY A 4 22.60 -9.66 17.72
C GLY A 4 22.69 -8.33 16.97
N LYS A 5 23.02 -8.34 15.68
CA LYS A 5 23.16 -7.14 14.86
C LYS A 5 22.02 -7.07 13.84
N ASP A 6 21.59 -5.86 13.51
CA ASP A 6 20.60 -5.65 12.46
C ASP A 6 21.07 -6.21 11.13
N PHE A 7 20.13 -6.73 10.34
CA PHE A 7 20.39 -7.29 9.04
C PHE A 7 19.37 -6.75 8.04
N PHE A 8 19.84 -6.14 6.96
CA PHE A 8 19.03 -5.51 5.92
C PHE A 8 17.89 -4.62 6.49
N SER A 9 18.26 -3.73 7.41
CA SER A 9 17.30 -2.83 8.07
C SER A 9 16.07 -3.55 8.68
N GLY A 10 16.28 -4.78 9.21
CA GLY A 10 15.22 -5.61 9.80
C GLY A 10 14.49 -6.51 8.80
N ASN A 11 14.92 -6.60 7.55
CA ASN A 11 14.31 -7.51 6.56
C ASN A 11 14.73 -8.97 6.81
N ASN A 12 14.02 -9.63 7.70
CA ASN A 12 14.27 -11.03 8.05
C ASN A 12 14.13 -11.98 6.86
N LYS A 13 13.32 -11.65 5.86
CA LYS A 13 13.10 -12.49 4.68
C LYS A 13 14.38 -12.64 3.87
N VAL A 14 15.09 -11.53 3.60
CA VAL A 14 16.38 -11.57 2.87
C VAL A 14 17.39 -12.45 3.63
N MET A 15 17.42 -12.33 4.96
CA MET A 15 18.30 -13.17 5.79
C MET A 15 17.96 -14.65 5.66
N LEU A 16 16.70 -15.03 5.85
CA LEU A 16 16.26 -16.43 5.85
C LEU A 16 16.40 -17.10 4.47
N GLU A 17 16.19 -16.36 3.41
CA GLU A 17 16.30 -16.86 2.03
C GLU A 17 17.77 -17.09 1.60
N ASN A 18 18.70 -16.31 2.15
CA ASN A 18 20.08 -16.30 1.69
C ASN A 18 21.07 -16.99 2.64
N LEU A 19 20.77 -17.07 3.95
CA LEU A 19 21.65 -17.76 4.90
C LEU A 19 21.62 -19.28 4.71
N PRO A 20 22.78 -19.94 4.49
CA PRO A 20 22.82 -21.39 4.42
C PRO A 20 22.47 -21.99 5.79
N TYR A 21 21.52 -22.94 5.82
CA TYR A 21 21.08 -23.57 7.08
C TYR A 21 22.21 -24.22 7.90
N TYR A 22 23.26 -24.70 7.26
CA TYR A 22 24.38 -25.41 7.93
C TYR A 22 25.31 -24.48 8.72
N ILE A 23 25.26 -23.16 8.47
CA ILE A 23 26.03 -22.18 9.26
C ILE A 23 25.28 -21.73 10.52
N ILE A 24 23.97 -22.01 10.60
CA ILE A 24 23.14 -21.59 11.72
C ILE A 24 23.39 -22.50 12.92
N ASP A 25 23.66 -21.90 14.08
CA ASP A 25 23.77 -22.59 15.36
C ASP A 25 22.40 -22.70 16.03
N LYS A 26 21.74 -21.55 16.21
CA LYS A 26 20.42 -21.47 16.84
C LYS A 26 19.66 -20.20 16.46
N LEU A 27 18.36 -20.25 16.65
CA LEU A 27 17.46 -19.09 16.57
C LEU A 27 17.10 -18.69 17.99
N LYS A 28 17.25 -17.40 18.31
CA LYS A 28 16.76 -16.80 19.53
C LYS A 28 15.59 -15.87 19.22
N VAL A 29 14.54 -15.96 20.00
CA VAL A 29 13.43 -14.99 19.97
C VAL A 29 13.31 -14.40 21.37
N TYR A 30 13.41 -13.09 21.44
CA TYR A 30 13.36 -12.34 22.71
C TYR A 30 12.73 -10.97 22.52
N GLU A 31 12.33 -10.36 23.61
CA GLU A 31 11.85 -8.99 23.63
C GLU A 31 13.03 -8.04 23.82
N GLU A 32 13.15 -7.05 22.96
CA GLU A 32 14.17 -6.01 23.01
C GLU A 32 13.53 -4.63 23.15
N SER A 33 14.13 -3.79 23.97
CA SER A 33 13.73 -2.39 24.09
C SER A 33 14.02 -1.63 22.78
N SER A 34 13.13 -0.72 22.41
CA SER A 34 13.36 0.14 21.24
C SER A 34 14.66 0.95 21.37
N LEU A 35 15.25 1.35 20.26
CA LEU A 35 16.44 2.22 20.29
C LEU A 35 16.20 3.53 21.07
N ARG A 36 14.96 4.04 21.02
CA ARG A 36 14.54 5.22 21.78
C ARG A 36 14.53 4.95 23.27
N SER A 37 13.95 3.82 23.72
CA SER A 37 13.97 3.39 25.13
C SER A 37 15.41 3.15 25.63
N GLN A 38 16.26 2.53 24.78
CA GLN A 38 17.68 2.33 25.12
C GLN A 38 18.41 3.66 25.26
N ALA A 39 18.15 4.63 24.38
CA ALA A 39 18.76 5.96 24.41
C ALA A 39 18.38 6.78 25.65
N LEU A 40 17.13 6.64 26.11
CA LEU A 40 16.61 7.36 27.29
C LEU A 40 16.86 6.62 28.60
N GLY A 41 17.32 5.35 28.53
CA GLY A 41 17.63 4.53 29.72
C GLY A 41 16.42 3.99 30.46
N HIS A 42 15.22 4.12 29.92
CA HIS A 42 13.97 3.56 30.44
C HIS A 42 12.95 3.29 29.32
N GLU A 43 11.98 2.44 29.60
CA GLU A 43 10.96 2.06 28.62
C GLU A 43 10.00 3.23 28.33
N VAL A 44 9.95 3.65 27.06
CA VAL A 44 9.03 4.66 26.53
C VAL A 44 8.14 4.11 25.44
N ASP A 45 8.55 3.01 24.80
CA ASP A 45 7.84 2.30 23.75
C ASP A 45 7.61 0.85 24.18
N ALA A 46 6.67 0.17 23.52
CA ALA A 46 6.52 -1.27 23.69
C ALA A 46 7.78 -2.00 23.20
N LYS A 47 8.19 -3.05 23.92
CA LYS A 47 9.29 -3.90 23.49
C LYS A 47 8.98 -4.59 22.17
N LEU A 48 10.01 -4.75 21.36
CA LEU A 48 9.91 -5.41 20.08
C LEU A 48 10.31 -6.88 20.19
N TYR A 49 9.55 -7.79 19.57
CA TYR A 49 9.99 -9.17 19.41
C TYR A 49 11.06 -9.24 18.33
N VAL A 50 12.25 -9.69 18.72
CA VAL A 50 13.40 -9.82 17.84
C VAL A 50 13.71 -11.29 17.61
N MET A 51 13.81 -11.68 16.34
CA MET A 51 14.38 -12.96 15.93
C MET A 51 15.87 -12.77 15.61
N ASP A 52 16.74 -13.37 16.39
CA ASP A 52 18.20 -13.36 16.19
C ASP A 52 18.70 -14.71 15.73
N VAL A 53 19.23 -14.75 14.50
CA VAL A 53 19.90 -15.92 13.93
C VAL A 53 21.35 -15.91 14.39
N GLN A 54 21.72 -16.86 15.24
CA GLN A 54 23.09 -17.04 15.67
C GLN A 54 23.79 -18.04 14.76
N VAL A 55 24.93 -17.64 14.20
CA VAL A 55 25.77 -18.53 13.41
C VAL A 55 26.82 -19.19 14.27
N LYS A 56 27.25 -20.39 13.89
CA LYS A 56 28.32 -21.15 14.56
C LYS A 56 29.58 -20.30 14.61
N LYS A 57 30.35 -20.42 15.67
CA LYS A 57 31.59 -19.62 15.90
C LYS A 57 32.58 -19.68 14.74
N GLU A 58 32.68 -20.80 14.05
CA GLU A 58 33.54 -21.01 12.87
C GLU A 58 33.09 -20.18 11.64
N TYR A 59 31.83 -19.72 11.63
CA TYR A 59 31.26 -18.88 10.57
C TYR A 59 31.00 -17.43 11.03
N ALA A 60 31.49 -17.04 12.19
CA ALA A 60 31.27 -15.69 12.74
C ALA A 60 31.97 -14.59 11.92
N ILE A 61 33.01 -14.93 11.19
CA ILE A 61 33.74 -14.05 10.27
C ILE A 61 33.93 -14.78 8.95
N GLY A 62 33.61 -14.16 7.83
CA GLY A 62 33.83 -14.81 6.55
C GLY A 62 33.06 -14.23 5.38
N TYR A 63 32.97 -15.05 4.35
CA TYR A 63 32.24 -14.76 3.12
C TYR A 63 31.25 -15.89 2.88
N PHE A 64 30.05 -15.52 2.51
CA PHE A 64 29.09 -16.49 1.96
C PHE A 64 28.27 -15.86 0.84
N GLY A 65 27.66 -16.69 0.04
CA GLY A 65 26.77 -16.24 -0.97
C GLY A 65 26.02 -17.38 -1.62
N ASN A 66 25.11 -17.03 -2.51
CA ASN A 66 24.43 -17.96 -3.37
C ASN A 66 24.26 -17.38 -4.77
N ALA A 67 24.26 -18.25 -5.74
CA ALA A 67 23.89 -17.97 -7.11
C ALA A 67 22.78 -18.94 -7.52
N GLU A 68 21.73 -18.44 -8.14
CA GLU A 68 20.62 -19.24 -8.64
C GLU A 68 20.35 -18.89 -10.09
N ALA A 69 20.20 -19.88 -10.93
CA ALA A 69 19.73 -19.74 -12.29
C ALA A 69 18.56 -20.72 -12.51
N ALA A 70 17.55 -20.26 -13.23
CA ALA A 70 16.41 -21.11 -13.60
C ALA A 70 15.90 -20.75 -14.99
N GLY A 71 15.47 -21.77 -15.72
CA GLY A 71 14.81 -21.65 -17.00
C GLY A 71 13.57 -22.55 -17.04
N GLY A 72 12.58 -22.15 -17.80
CA GLY A 72 11.30 -22.82 -17.81
C GLY A 72 10.53 -22.68 -19.12
N THR A 73 9.33 -23.20 -19.11
CA THR A 73 8.37 -23.06 -20.22
C THR A 73 7.91 -21.59 -20.36
N HIS A 74 7.37 -21.23 -21.54
CA HIS A 74 6.89 -19.89 -21.85
C HIS A 74 7.96 -18.79 -21.65
N ASP A 75 9.24 -19.12 -21.99
CA ASP A 75 10.39 -18.23 -21.88
C ASP A 75 10.61 -17.67 -20.46
N ARG A 76 10.15 -18.40 -19.43
CA ARG A 76 10.34 -18.00 -18.04
C ARG A 76 11.78 -18.24 -17.61
N TYR A 77 12.36 -17.24 -16.97
CA TYR A 77 13.72 -17.29 -16.47
C TYR A 77 13.90 -16.56 -15.14
N LEU A 78 14.91 -16.95 -14.41
CA LEU A 78 15.37 -16.31 -13.21
C LEU A 78 16.88 -16.46 -13.09
N ALA A 79 17.57 -15.36 -12.75
CA ALA A 79 18.95 -15.36 -12.34
C ALA A 79 19.08 -14.50 -11.09
N ARG A 80 19.76 -14.99 -10.04
CA ARG A 80 20.02 -14.27 -8.80
C ARG A 80 21.43 -14.50 -8.32
N LEU A 81 22.03 -13.44 -7.79
CA LEU A 81 23.31 -13.48 -7.09
C LEU A 81 23.18 -12.75 -5.76
N PHE A 82 23.70 -13.36 -4.72
CA PHE A 82 23.89 -12.75 -3.42
C PHE A 82 25.28 -13.10 -2.90
N ALA A 83 26.04 -12.12 -2.45
CA ALA A 83 27.34 -12.30 -1.83
C ALA A 83 27.46 -11.38 -0.63
N MET A 84 27.96 -11.88 0.49
CA MET A 84 28.15 -11.10 1.70
C MET A 84 29.51 -11.41 2.33
N ARG A 85 30.19 -10.34 2.73
CA ARG A 85 31.30 -10.36 3.70
C ARG A 85 30.76 -9.89 5.05
N PHE A 86 31.10 -10.59 6.12
CA PHE A 86 30.74 -10.17 7.46
C PHE A 86 31.89 -10.37 8.45
N SER A 87 31.91 -9.54 9.44
CA SER A 87 32.80 -9.57 10.60
C SER A 87 32.03 -9.13 11.85
N ASP A 88 32.72 -9.06 13.00
CA ASP A 88 32.10 -8.64 14.26
C ASP A 88 31.53 -7.20 14.19
N TYR A 89 32.15 -6.31 13.37
CA TYR A 89 31.84 -4.88 13.33
C TYR A 89 31.38 -4.37 11.98
N SER A 90 31.42 -5.19 10.94
CA SER A 90 31.03 -4.74 9.61
C SER A 90 30.40 -5.84 8.76
N ARG A 91 29.48 -5.43 7.88
CA ARG A 91 28.88 -6.27 6.85
C ARG A 91 28.81 -5.50 5.56
N LEU A 92 29.07 -6.21 4.49
CA LEU A 92 28.91 -5.68 3.15
C LEU A 92 28.29 -6.78 2.30
N SER A 93 27.16 -6.52 1.73
CA SER A 93 26.43 -7.44 0.85
C SER A 93 26.26 -6.83 -0.53
N PHE A 94 26.39 -7.66 -1.56
CA PHE A 94 26.04 -7.34 -2.93
C PHE A 94 24.94 -8.31 -3.36
N PHE A 95 23.95 -7.80 -4.04
CA PHE A 95 22.85 -8.61 -4.57
C PHE A 95 22.41 -8.10 -5.93
N GLY A 96 21.91 -9.01 -6.73
CA GLY A 96 21.36 -8.70 -8.03
C GLY A 96 20.47 -9.82 -8.53
N GLY A 97 19.57 -9.48 -9.42
CA GLY A 97 18.66 -10.42 -10.01
C GLY A 97 18.04 -9.93 -11.31
N SER A 98 17.62 -10.90 -12.10
CA SER A 98 16.91 -10.70 -13.36
C SER A 98 15.86 -11.80 -13.50
N ASN A 99 14.60 -11.45 -13.73
CA ASN A 99 13.52 -12.41 -13.92
C ASN A 99 12.33 -11.81 -14.68
N ASN A 100 11.48 -12.68 -15.21
CA ASN A 100 10.19 -12.36 -15.80
C ASN A 100 9.03 -13.13 -15.14
N LEU A 101 9.10 -13.29 -13.80
CA LEU A 101 8.20 -14.12 -12.99
C LEU A 101 7.27 -13.29 -12.09
N ASN A 102 7.23 -11.97 -12.22
CA ASN A 102 6.54 -11.09 -11.25
C ASN A 102 7.00 -11.36 -9.81
N GLU A 103 8.30 -11.43 -9.55
CA GLU A 103 8.89 -12.01 -8.35
C GLU A 103 8.73 -11.16 -7.08
N SER A 104 7.52 -10.76 -6.74
CA SER A 104 7.25 -10.18 -5.42
C SER A 104 6.98 -11.24 -4.35
N ARG A 105 6.29 -12.33 -4.71
CA ARG A 105 6.05 -13.52 -3.86
C ARG A 105 6.07 -14.77 -4.72
N LYS A 106 6.63 -15.84 -4.17
CA LYS A 106 6.67 -17.15 -4.86
C LYS A 106 5.44 -17.96 -4.48
N PRO A 107 4.61 -18.39 -5.44
CA PRO A 107 3.59 -19.40 -5.19
C PRO A 107 4.22 -20.70 -4.66
N GLY A 108 3.52 -21.40 -3.77
CA GLY A 108 4.03 -22.62 -3.16
C GLY A 108 5.22 -22.43 -2.22
N ALA A 109 5.50 -21.18 -1.80
CA ALA A 109 6.45 -20.89 -0.72
C ALA A 109 5.78 -21.09 0.65
N ASP A 110 6.57 -21.11 1.73
CA ASP A 110 6.09 -21.36 3.11
C ASP A 110 5.10 -20.31 3.65
N THR A 111 4.83 -19.26 2.90
CA THR A 111 3.85 -18.24 3.22
C THR A 111 2.56 -18.46 2.44
N GLU A 112 1.44 -18.13 3.05
CA GLU A 112 0.14 -18.14 2.38
C GLU A 112 0.20 -17.30 1.10
N TRP A 113 -0.15 -17.92 -0.02
CA TRP A 113 -0.24 -17.28 -1.32
C TRP A 113 -1.69 -17.33 -1.83
N LYS A 114 -2.12 -16.27 -2.50
CA LYS A 114 -3.40 -16.17 -3.20
C LYS A 114 -3.20 -15.50 -4.56
N PRO A 115 -4.12 -15.66 -5.52
CA PRO A 115 -4.00 -15.05 -6.85
C PRO A 115 -3.73 -13.55 -6.83
N SER A 116 -4.37 -12.82 -5.92
CA SER A 116 -4.16 -11.37 -5.74
C SER A 116 -2.78 -10.98 -5.18
N ASP A 117 -1.97 -11.93 -4.72
CA ASP A 117 -0.59 -11.69 -4.29
C ASP A 117 0.38 -11.62 -5.47
N ASN A 118 -0.01 -12.08 -6.67
CA ASN A 118 0.76 -11.85 -7.87
C ASN A 118 0.67 -10.38 -8.27
N ILE A 119 1.77 -9.84 -8.78
CA ILE A 119 1.76 -8.57 -9.48
C ILE A 119 0.84 -8.73 -10.70
N THR A 120 -0.13 -7.83 -10.83
CA THR A 120 -1.02 -7.82 -12.00
C THR A 120 -0.22 -7.51 -13.25
N GLY A 121 -0.52 -8.22 -14.34
CA GLY A 121 0.22 -8.10 -15.58
C GLY A 121 1.43 -9.05 -15.65
N THR A 122 2.32 -8.76 -16.56
CA THR A 122 3.60 -9.45 -16.72
C THR A 122 4.73 -8.44 -16.51
N GLU A 123 5.67 -8.74 -15.62
CA GLU A 123 6.82 -7.88 -15.33
C GLU A 123 8.12 -8.61 -15.62
N THR A 124 8.99 -7.99 -16.39
CA THR A 124 10.42 -8.32 -16.47
C THR A 124 11.17 -7.31 -15.62
N ARG A 125 11.95 -7.80 -14.65
CA ARG A 125 12.64 -6.96 -13.68
C ARG A 125 14.12 -7.33 -13.58
N HIS A 126 14.95 -6.29 -13.58
CA HIS A 126 16.39 -6.38 -13.31
C HIS A 126 16.73 -5.46 -12.16
N HIS A 127 17.55 -5.93 -11.24
CA HIS A 127 18.01 -5.11 -10.12
C HIS A 127 19.42 -5.49 -9.70
N ALA A 128 20.14 -4.52 -9.17
CA ALA A 128 21.43 -4.70 -8.53
C ALA A 128 21.57 -3.70 -7.38
N GLY A 129 22.24 -4.12 -6.31
CA GLY A 129 22.41 -3.24 -5.17
C GLY A 129 23.42 -3.77 -4.17
N PHE A 130 23.67 -2.94 -3.16
CA PHE A 130 24.47 -3.29 -2.01
C PHE A 130 23.82 -2.86 -0.70
N ASP A 131 24.21 -3.51 0.38
CA ASP A 131 23.87 -3.16 1.75
C ASP A 131 25.15 -3.19 2.59
N PHE A 132 25.36 -2.14 3.37
CA PHE A 132 26.54 -1.93 4.20
C PHE A 132 26.12 -1.62 5.63
N LEU A 133 26.81 -2.22 6.60
CA LEU A 133 26.72 -1.90 8.01
C LEU A 133 28.11 -1.85 8.60
N CYS A 134 28.39 -0.82 9.38
CA CYS A 134 29.61 -0.68 10.16
C CYS A 134 29.29 -0.09 11.53
N GLU A 135 29.98 -0.57 12.55
CA GLU A 135 29.90 -0.03 13.92
C GLU A 135 31.27 -0.14 14.59
N ASN A 136 31.53 0.67 15.58
CA ASN A 136 32.78 0.57 16.34
C ASN A 136 32.68 -0.51 17.44
N ARG A 137 33.85 -0.87 18.02
CA ARG A 137 33.94 -1.90 19.08
C ARG A 137 33.14 -1.56 20.33
N GLU A 138 33.03 -0.27 20.64
CA GLU A 138 32.29 0.22 21.82
C GLU A 138 30.79 0.36 21.59
N GLU A 139 30.33 0.04 20.36
CA GLU A 139 28.94 0.20 19.92
C GLU A 139 28.41 1.64 20.14
N SER A 140 29.33 2.63 20.16
CA SER A 140 28.97 4.02 20.40
C SER A 140 28.39 4.70 19.15
N TRP A 141 28.65 4.18 17.96
CA TRP A 141 28.03 4.59 16.72
C TRP A 141 27.82 3.41 15.77
N LYS A 142 26.85 3.58 14.90
CA LYS A 142 26.49 2.62 13.84
C LYS A 142 26.15 3.38 12.56
N GLU A 143 26.65 2.88 11.44
CA GLU A 143 26.35 3.35 10.08
C GLU A 143 25.72 2.24 9.28
N MET A 144 24.62 2.53 8.61
CA MET A 144 23.97 1.64 7.66
C MET A 144 23.70 2.38 6.36
N ALA A 145 24.11 1.81 5.25
CA ALA A 145 23.86 2.36 3.94
C ALA A 145 23.42 1.27 2.97
N ASN A 146 22.46 1.56 2.12
CA ASN A 146 22.09 0.70 1.02
C ASN A 146 21.81 1.51 -0.23
N ALA A 147 22.08 0.92 -1.39
CA ALA A 147 21.66 1.46 -2.66
C ALA A 147 21.20 0.34 -3.59
N MET A 148 20.22 0.65 -4.41
CA MET A 148 19.66 -0.28 -5.39
C MET A 148 19.33 0.47 -6.68
N VAL A 149 19.62 -0.18 -7.79
CA VAL A 149 19.22 0.21 -9.13
C VAL A 149 18.25 -0.85 -9.64
N THR A 150 17.13 -0.43 -10.17
CA THR A 150 16.11 -1.33 -10.75
C THR A 150 15.70 -0.79 -12.12
N TRP A 151 15.54 -1.69 -13.07
CA TRP A 151 14.81 -1.41 -14.28
C TRP A 151 13.84 -2.54 -14.59
N ASN A 152 12.67 -2.14 -15.03
CA ASN A 152 11.59 -3.05 -15.27
C ASN A 152 10.79 -2.68 -16.53
N GLU A 153 10.24 -3.69 -17.15
CA GLU A 153 9.20 -3.58 -18.15
C GLU A 153 7.97 -4.31 -17.64
N ALA A 154 6.88 -3.59 -17.46
CA ALA A 154 5.61 -4.12 -16.97
C ALA A 154 4.51 -3.91 -17.99
N LYS A 155 3.74 -4.96 -18.29
CA LYS A 155 2.55 -4.91 -19.14
C LYS A 155 1.33 -5.33 -18.35
N HIS A 156 0.35 -4.44 -18.27
CA HIS A 156 -0.92 -4.64 -17.59
C HIS A 156 -2.06 -4.72 -18.59
N GLU A 157 -3.02 -5.59 -18.33
CA GLU A 157 -4.27 -5.69 -19.05
C GLU A 157 -5.38 -5.89 -18.04
N ASP A 158 -6.35 -4.98 -18.06
CA ASP A 158 -7.48 -4.95 -17.12
C ASP A 158 -8.79 -4.88 -17.89
N ARG A 159 -9.79 -5.65 -17.42
CA ARG A 159 -11.20 -5.54 -17.82
C ARG A 159 -12.00 -5.21 -16.59
N VAL A 160 -12.87 -4.23 -16.69
CA VAL A 160 -13.64 -3.71 -15.57
C VAL A 160 -15.11 -3.67 -15.93
N PHE A 161 -15.96 -4.19 -15.04
CA PHE A 161 -17.38 -3.92 -14.99
C PHE A 161 -17.66 -3.03 -13.78
N SER A 162 -18.44 -1.99 -13.94
CA SER A 162 -18.79 -1.06 -12.88
C SER A 162 -20.27 -0.75 -12.87
N GLU A 163 -20.83 -0.65 -11.67
CA GLU A 163 -22.18 -0.16 -11.43
C GLU A 163 -22.10 0.96 -10.39
N LYS A 164 -22.73 2.10 -10.68
CA LYS A 164 -22.84 3.23 -9.76
C LYS A 164 -24.27 3.31 -9.23
N PHE A 165 -24.38 3.41 -7.91
CA PHE A 165 -25.67 3.51 -7.22
C PHE A 165 -26.14 4.96 -7.20
N LEU A 166 -27.16 5.27 -7.98
CA LEU A 166 -27.75 6.60 -8.05
C LEU A 166 -29.23 6.52 -7.68
N SER A 167 -29.73 7.46 -6.87
CA SER A 167 -31.14 7.49 -6.47
C SER A 167 -32.12 7.65 -7.65
N GLY A 168 -31.64 8.15 -8.79
CA GLY A 168 -32.37 8.22 -10.05
C GLY A 168 -32.34 6.93 -10.90
N GLY A 169 -31.71 5.85 -10.40
CA GLY A 169 -31.46 4.58 -11.09
C GLY A 169 -29.98 4.37 -11.39
N ASN A 170 -29.52 3.15 -11.27
CA ASN A 170 -28.11 2.78 -11.43
C ASN A 170 -27.62 2.99 -12.87
N THR A 171 -26.34 3.20 -13.01
CA THR A 171 -25.63 3.32 -14.28
C THR A 171 -24.51 2.31 -14.36
N PHE A 172 -24.19 1.86 -15.56
CA PHE A 172 -23.26 0.77 -15.78
C PHE A 172 -22.15 1.17 -16.73
N GLY A 173 -20.99 0.53 -16.57
CA GLY A 173 -19.86 0.74 -17.47
C GLY A 173 -19.05 -0.53 -17.67
N ARG A 174 -18.50 -0.70 -18.87
CA ARG A 174 -17.50 -1.71 -19.19
C ARG A 174 -16.26 -1.03 -19.70
N GLY A 175 -15.11 -1.42 -19.17
CA GLY A 175 -13.81 -0.89 -19.55
C GLY A 175 -12.81 -1.98 -19.87
N HIS A 176 -11.93 -1.70 -20.82
CA HIS A 176 -10.75 -2.51 -21.14
C HIS A 176 -9.55 -1.60 -21.30
N SER A 177 -8.45 -1.94 -20.66
CA SER A 177 -7.20 -1.19 -20.79
C SER A 177 -5.99 -2.10 -20.93
N VAL A 178 -5.03 -1.67 -21.73
CA VAL A 178 -3.71 -2.28 -21.87
C VAL A 178 -2.67 -1.19 -21.68
N GLN A 179 -1.74 -1.40 -20.77
CA GLN A 179 -0.67 -0.44 -20.48
C GLN A 179 0.68 -1.15 -20.41
N THR A 180 1.71 -0.51 -20.99
CA THR A 180 3.11 -0.89 -20.83
C THR A 180 3.84 0.23 -20.11
N ASN A 181 4.65 -0.12 -19.11
CA ASN A 181 5.49 0.81 -18.38
C ASN A 181 6.93 0.31 -18.32
N ASN A 182 7.87 1.11 -18.81
CA ASN A 182 9.31 0.87 -18.74
C ASN A 182 9.89 1.81 -17.68
N GLY A 183 10.23 1.25 -16.54
CA GLY A 183 10.71 1.99 -15.37
C GLY A 183 12.21 1.84 -15.16
N PHE A 184 12.85 2.92 -14.73
CA PHE A 184 14.20 2.95 -14.19
C PHE A 184 14.15 3.65 -12.82
N GLU A 185 14.72 3.02 -11.80
CA GLU A 185 14.74 3.53 -10.44
C GLU A 185 16.13 3.39 -9.82
N VAL A 186 16.57 4.44 -9.14
CA VAL A 186 17.75 4.42 -8.26
C VAL A 186 17.28 4.85 -6.88
N SER A 187 17.50 4.02 -5.89
CA SER A 187 17.25 4.34 -4.48
C SER A 187 18.51 4.21 -3.66
N ALA A 188 18.74 5.16 -2.75
CA ALA A 188 19.84 5.11 -1.81
C ALA A 188 19.36 5.58 -0.43
N ASN A 189 19.72 4.83 0.60
CA ASN A 189 19.39 5.16 1.99
C ASN A 189 20.64 5.08 2.83
N ASN A 190 20.74 6.01 3.75
CA ASN A 190 21.81 6.07 4.76
C ASN A 190 21.18 6.31 6.14
N ASN A 191 21.68 5.64 7.14
CA ASN A 191 21.29 5.84 8.54
C ASN A 191 22.54 5.80 9.43
N PHE A 192 22.92 6.95 9.93
CA PHE A 192 23.97 7.11 10.92
C PHE A 192 23.33 7.29 12.31
N THR A 193 23.67 6.40 13.24
CA THR A 193 23.21 6.45 14.63
C THR A 193 24.40 6.60 15.56
N LEU A 194 24.48 7.73 16.27
CA LEU A 194 25.38 7.94 17.40
C LEU A 194 24.63 7.60 18.68
N LYS A 195 25.18 6.70 19.52
CA LYS A 195 24.53 6.26 20.76
C LYS A 195 25.19 6.88 22.02
N LYS A 196 26.46 7.27 21.93
CA LYS A 196 27.23 7.87 23.03
C LYS A 196 28.10 9.02 22.49
N PRO A 197 28.24 10.15 23.21
CA PRO A 197 27.76 10.45 24.59
C PRO A 197 26.29 10.89 24.66
N PHE A 198 25.61 11.07 23.53
CA PHE A 198 24.18 11.37 23.38
C PHE A 198 23.64 10.59 22.19
N PHE A 199 22.35 10.45 22.11
CA PHE A 199 21.74 9.78 20.97
C PHE A 199 21.41 10.77 19.85
N LEU A 200 21.94 10.49 18.66
CA LEU A 200 21.63 11.22 17.43
C LEU A 200 21.42 10.21 16.30
N ASP A 201 20.30 10.30 15.62
CA ASP A 201 19.95 9.46 14.49
C ASP A 201 19.75 10.33 13.24
N LEU A 202 20.58 10.14 12.22
CA LEU A 202 20.55 10.89 10.97
C LEU A 202 20.15 9.93 9.84
N LYS A 203 19.06 10.25 9.15
CA LYS A 203 18.58 9.43 8.02
C LYS A 203 18.50 10.25 6.76
N THR A 204 19.07 9.71 5.70
CA THR A 204 18.99 10.25 4.34
C THR A 204 18.38 9.21 3.42
N ALA A 205 17.41 9.60 2.63
CA ALA A 205 16.86 8.77 1.57
C ALA A 205 16.79 9.56 0.27
N LEU A 206 17.35 8.99 -0.78
CA LEU A 206 17.34 9.51 -2.15
C LEU A 206 16.59 8.52 -3.04
N LEU A 207 15.68 9.03 -3.86
CA LEU A 207 14.97 8.28 -4.89
C LEU A 207 15.02 9.06 -6.20
N TYR A 208 15.44 8.40 -7.27
CA TYR A 208 15.30 8.86 -8.64
C TYR A 208 14.51 7.83 -9.44
N GLN A 209 13.48 8.26 -10.14
CA GLN A 209 12.65 7.41 -11.00
C GLN A 209 12.51 8.04 -12.37
N LYS A 210 12.48 7.19 -13.40
CA LYS A 210 12.14 7.58 -14.77
C LYS A 210 11.26 6.50 -15.37
N ASN A 211 10.13 6.90 -15.97
CA ASN A 211 9.18 5.97 -16.57
C ASN A 211 8.87 6.38 -18.00
N LYS A 212 8.65 5.38 -18.85
CA LYS A 212 8.06 5.53 -20.16
C LYS A 212 6.80 4.71 -20.19
N LYS A 213 5.69 5.33 -20.52
CA LYS A 213 4.36 4.73 -20.50
C LYS A 213 3.75 4.73 -21.88
N LEU A 214 3.07 3.66 -22.21
CA LEU A 214 2.25 3.54 -23.43
C LEU A 214 0.97 2.80 -23.03
N GLY A 215 -0.17 3.27 -23.47
CA GLY A 215 -1.42 2.59 -23.13
C GLY A 215 -2.54 2.86 -24.11
N LEU A 216 -3.51 1.96 -24.05
CA LEU A 216 -4.78 2.00 -24.76
C LEU A 216 -5.88 1.73 -23.76
N SER A 217 -6.96 2.50 -23.80
CA SER A 217 -8.17 2.19 -23.04
C SER A 217 -9.42 2.41 -23.87
N ALA A 218 -10.44 1.63 -23.60
CA ALA A 218 -11.77 1.81 -24.12
C ALA A 218 -12.77 1.62 -22.98
N SER A 219 -13.76 2.50 -22.87
CA SER A 219 -14.86 2.36 -21.91
C SER A 219 -16.19 2.71 -22.55
N THR A 220 -17.20 1.92 -22.23
CA THR A 220 -18.57 2.06 -22.73
C THR A 220 -19.50 2.32 -21.57
N GLY A 221 -20.34 3.36 -21.68
CA GLY A 221 -21.35 3.72 -20.70
C GLY A 221 -22.76 3.25 -21.09
N TYR A 222 -23.55 2.85 -20.10
CA TYR A 222 -24.92 2.32 -20.29
C TYR A 222 -25.88 2.90 -19.25
N ASN A 223 -27.14 3.18 -19.65
CA ASN A 223 -28.21 3.59 -18.73
C ASN A 223 -28.93 2.42 -18.05
N GLY A 224 -28.72 1.20 -18.50
CA GLY A 224 -29.28 -0.02 -17.93
C GLY A 224 -28.22 -1.12 -17.93
N HIS A 225 -28.55 -2.27 -17.38
CA HIS A 225 -27.64 -3.40 -17.35
C HIS A 225 -27.23 -3.82 -18.77
N PRO A 226 -25.93 -3.91 -19.11
CA PRO A 226 -25.46 -4.12 -20.49
C PRO A 226 -25.92 -5.45 -21.13
N ASP A 227 -26.28 -6.44 -20.31
CA ASP A 227 -26.80 -7.73 -20.80
C ASP A 227 -28.35 -7.77 -20.89
N SER A 228 -29.01 -6.64 -20.63
CA SER A 228 -30.47 -6.51 -20.82
C SER A 228 -30.80 -6.26 -22.29
N LEU A 229 -31.89 -6.88 -22.77
CA LEU A 229 -32.40 -6.71 -24.12
C LEU A 229 -32.78 -5.27 -24.49
N TYR A 230 -32.98 -4.40 -23.51
CA TYR A 230 -33.47 -3.02 -23.68
C TYR A 230 -32.40 -1.97 -23.25
N THR A 231 -31.13 -2.36 -23.21
CA THR A 231 -30.09 -1.45 -22.77
C THR A 231 -29.51 -0.65 -23.93
N ASP A 232 -29.57 0.66 -23.82
CA ASP A 232 -28.95 1.56 -24.76
C ASP A 232 -27.48 1.83 -24.39
N THR A 233 -26.59 1.63 -25.34
CA THR A 233 -25.25 2.15 -25.29
C THR A 233 -25.29 3.68 -25.44
N LEU A 234 -24.78 4.39 -24.44
CA LEU A 234 -24.78 5.86 -24.45
C LEU A 234 -23.58 6.44 -25.20
N ASN A 235 -22.41 5.95 -24.83
CA ASN A 235 -21.16 6.47 -25.33
C ASN A 235 -20.06 5.40 -25.32
N LEU A 236 -19.06 5.63 -26.17
CA LEU A 236 -17.79 4.90 -26.22
C LEU A 236 -16.66 5.92 -26.15
N GLN A 237 -15.87 5.83 -25.12
CA GLN A 237 -14.63 6.59 -24.95
C GLN A 237 -13.45 5.69 -25.27
N GLN A 238 -12.51 6.19 -26.07
CA GLN A 238 -11.24 5.53 -26.35
C GLN A 238 -10.11 6.52 -26.14
N ASP A 239 -9.01 6.04 -25.60
CA ASP A 239 -7.82 6.85 -25.33
C ASP A 239 -6.56 6.03 -25.61
N GLU A 240 -5.68 6.54 -26.46
CA GLU A 240 -4.33 6.04 -26.67
C GLU A 240 -3.36 7.07 -26.14
N TRP A 241 -2.43 6.68 -25.25
CA TRP A 241 -1.48 7.64 -24.68
C TRP A 241 -0.06 7.11 -24.67
N LYS A 242 0.88 8.04 -24.73
CA LYS A 242 2.31 7.80 -24.59
C LYS A 242 2.95 8.93 -23.81
N GLY A 243 3.70 8.60 -22.77
CA GLY A 243 4.31 9.62 -21.91
C GLY A 243 5.65 9.18 -21.34
N ASN A 244 6.40 10.18 -20.90
CA ASN A 244 7.63 10.02 -20.15
C ASN A 244 7.54 10.86 -18.91
N ASP A 245 7.97 10.33 -17.77
CA ASP A 245 8.09 11.07 -16.53
C ASP A 245 9.39 10.75 -15.80
N TRP A 246 9.87 11.71 -15.04
CA TRP A 246 10.92 11.49 -14.06
C TRP A 246 10.62 12.18 -12.74
N ARG A 247 11.15 11.64 -11.65
CA ARG A 247 10.98 12.17 -10.31
C ARG A 247 12.26 12.01 -9.51
N ILE A 248 12.61 13.03 -8.73
CA ILE A 248 13.65 12.97 -7.73
C ILE A 248 13.07 13.33 -6.36
N GLN A 249 13.39 12.53 -5.35
CA GLN A 249 13.02 12.80 -3.95
C GLN A 249 14.26 12.73 -3.07
N LEU A 250 14.39 13.71 -2.19
CA LEU A 250 15.38 13.72 -1.12
C LEU A 250 14.66 13.89 0.22
N ASN A 251 14.90 12.98 1.14
CA ASN A 251 14.41 13.07 2.52
C ASN A 251 15.61 13.03 3.45
N GLN A 252 15.71 14.04 4.29
CA GLN A 252 16.73 14.12 5.35
C GLN A 252 16.01 14.29 6.69
N SER A 253 16.39 13.49 7.69
CA SER A 253 15.90 13.67 9.05
C SER A 253 17.00 13.53 10.08
N ALA A 254 16.86 14.26 11.16
CA ALA A 254 17.74 14.21 12.32
C ALA A 254 16.85 14.06 13.58
N GLN A 255 17.22 13.17 14.48
CA GLN A 255 16.57 12.98 15.77
C GLN A 255 17.60 12.94 16.88
N PHE A 256 17.45 13.80 17.85
CA PHE A 256 18.26 13.89 19.06
C PHE A 256 17.42 13.48 20.26
N LEU A 257 17.97 12.61 21.12
CA LEU A 257 17.31 12.15 22.35
C LEU A 257 18.30 12.28 23.51
N ARG A 258 17.79 12.73 24.65
CA ARG A 258 18.59 12.82 25.87
C ARG A 258 17.73 12.68 27.11
N ASN A 259 18.17 11.87 28.04
CA ASN A 259 17.70 11.91 29.43
C ASN A 259 18.50 12.99 30.16
N LEU A 260 17.80 13.89 30.85
CA LEU A 260 18.38 15.04 31.54
C LEU A 260 18.77 14.66 32.99
N SER A 261 19.61 15.46 33.62
CA SER A 261 20.09 15.22 34.99
C SER A 261 18.99 15.20 36.05
N ASN A 262 17.85 15.86 35.78
CA ASN A 262 16.65 15.81 36.65
C ASN A 262 15.77 14.58 36.40
N GLY A 263 16.17 13.67 35.51
CA GLY A 263 15.42 12.46 35.17
C GLY A 263 14.32 12.64 34.08
N ASP A 264 14.17 13.84 33.54
CA ASP A 264 13.24 14.14 32.46
C ASP A 264 13.85 13.79 31.07
N ASP A 265 13.02 13.66 30.05
CA ASP A 265 13.46 13.37 28.69
C ASP A 265 13.26 14.56 27.76
N LEU A 266 14.25 14.80 26.92
CA LEU A 266 14.18 15.75 25.82
C LEU A 266 14.38 15.02 24.49
N GLU A 267 13.47 15.25 23.56
CA GLU A 267 13.54 14.76 22.19
C GLU A 267 13.41 15.94 21.24
N VAL A 268 14.30 16.06 20.27
CA VAL A 268 14.26 17.10 19.23
C VAL A 268 14.44 16.44 17.87
N GLY A 269 13.60 16.77 16.94
CA GLY A 269 13.67 16.25 15.57
C GLY A 269 13.60 17.36 14.54
N ALA A 270 14.25 17.14 13.41
CA ALA A 270 14.16 17.98 12.23
C ALA A 270 14.04 17.10 10.98
N LYS A 271 13.28 17.56 9.99
CA LYS A 271 13.11 16.85 8.72
C LYS A 271 13.02 17.85 7.58
N VAL A 272 13.70 17.54 6.48
CA VAL A 272 13.61 18.23 5.20
C VAL A 272 13.23 17.20 4.14
N LYS A 273 12.25 17.54 3.32
CA LYS A 273 11.86 16.77 2.15
C LYS A 273 11.87 17.67 0.92
N TYR A 274 12.48 17.20 -0.14
CA TYR A 274 12.43 17.78 -1.48
C TYR A 274 11.85 16.75 -2.44
N ASP A 275 10.94 17.17 -3.31
CA ASP A 275 10.30 16.34 -4.32
C ASP A 275 10.12 17.15 -5.59
N ARG A 276 10.67 16.66 -6.70
CA ARG A 276 10.50 17.28 -8.02
C ARG A 276 10.18 16.21 -9.04
N SER A 277 9.18 16.47 -9.85
CA SER A 277 8.83 15.63 -11.00
C SER A 277 8.55 16.48 -12.23
N MET A 278 8.87 15.93 -13.38
CA MET A 278 8.53 16.47 -14.69
C MET A 278 8.11 15.33 -15.59
N GLY A 279 7.17 15.59 -16.48
CA GLY A 279 6.73 14.60 -17.45
C GLY A 279 5.93 15.21 -18.58
N ASP A 280 6.02 14.58 -19.72
CA ASP A 280 5.26 14.91 -20.91
C ASP A 280 4.46 13.70 -21.36
N ASP A 281 3.26 13.93 -21.85
CA ASP A 281 2.43 12.90 -22.44
C ASP A 281 1.63 13.40 -23.63
N PHE A 282 1.43 12.48 -24.58
CA PHE A 282 0.57 12.63 -25.73
C PHE A 282 -0.64 11.73 -25.57
N SER A 283 -1.82 12.16 -26.04
CA SER A 283 -2.97 11.28 -26.13
C SER A 283 -3.84 11.57 -27.37
N LEU A 284 -4.34 10.47 -27.95
CA LEU A 284 -5.41 10.48 -28.94
C LEU A 284 -6.68 10.03 -28.22
N TYR A 285 -7.53 10.99 -27.93
CA TYR A 285 -8.79 10.78 -27.26
C TYR A 285 -9.93 10.82 -28.26
N SER A 286 -10.87 9.88 -28.18
CA SER A 286 -12.13 9.93 -28.92
C SER A 286 -13.31 9.56 -28.04
N LEU A 287 -14.39 10.30 -28.17
CA LEU A 287 -15.66 10.06 -27.53
C LEU A 287 -16.75 10.06 -28.59
N ARG A 288 -17.41 8.93 -28.75
CA ARG A 288 -18.55 8.75 -29.65
C ARG A 288 -19.83 8.61 -28.85
N TYR A 289 -20.82 9.38 -29.19
CA TYR A 289 -22.18 9.26 -28.67
C TYR A 289 -23.07 8.43 -29.59
N TYR A 290 -23.89 7.57 -29.00
CA TYR A 290 -24.89 6.80 -29.70
C TYR A 290 -26.26 7.48 -29.58
N ASN A 291 -27.17 7.19 -30.55
CA ASN A 291 -28.55 7.69 -30.55
C ASN A 291 -28.69 9.22 -30.55
N GLY A 292 -27.71 9.95 -31.04
CA GLY A 292 -27.74 11.43 -31.08
C GLY A 292 -27.71 12.08 -29.70
N SER A 293 -27.17 11.39 -28.71
CA SER A 293 -27.09 11.85 -27.31
C SER A 293 -26.18 13.07 -27.10
N GLY A 294 -25.21 13.27 -28.01
CA GLY A 294 -24.26 14.39 -27.99
C GLY A 294 -23.40 14.41 -29.25
N PRO A 295 -22.62 15.48 -29.49
CA PRO A 295 -21.64 15.54 -30.58
C PRO A 295 -20.45 14.65 -30.24
N ASP A 296 -19.94 13.94 -31.25
CA ASP A 296 -18.67 13.22 -31.13
C ASP A 296 -17.52 14.21 -30.85
N ASP A 297 -16.55 13.79 -30.03
CA ASP A 297 -15.40 14.60 -29.63
C ASP A 297 -14.11 13.80 -29.91
N ALA A 298 -13.18 14.42 -30.62
CA ALA A 298 -11.87 13.85 -30.90
C ALA A 298 -10.80 14.88 -30.56
N ARG A 299 -9.74 14.44 -29.85
CA ARG A 299 -8.69 15.32 -29.37
C ARG A 299 -7.32 14.67 -29.51
N HIS A 300 -6.41 15.37 -30.15
CA HIS A 300 -4.98 15.06 -30.09
C HIS A 300 -4.33 16.00 -29.09
N ARG A 301 -3.92 15.48 -27.93
CA ARG A 301 -3.44 16.27 -26.80
C ARG A 301 -1.95 16.09 -26.62
N TYR A 302 -1.30 17.17 -26.20
CA TYR A 302 0.03 17.16 -25.61
C TYR A 302 -0.04 17.83 -24.24
N ASN A 303 0.53 17.21 -23.22
CA ASN A 303 0.61 17.77 -21.87
C ASN A 303 2.07 17.84 -21.42
N ASP A 304 2.47 18.99 -20.86
CA ASP A 304 3.76 19.19 -20.17
C ASP A 304 3.47 19.51 -18.70
N ASN A 305 3.94 18.63 -17.84
CA ASN A 305 3.64 18.68 -16.41
C ASN A 305 4.93 18.83 -15.60
N ALA A 306 4.93 19.75 -14.65
CA ALA A 306 6.03 19.93 -13.70
C ALA A 306 5.46 20.11 -12.29
N ALA A 307 6.06 19.44 -11.33
CA ALA A 307 5.74 19.62 -9.92
C ALA A 307 7.01 19.73 -9.08
N ASN A 308 6.97 20.58 -8.07
CA ASN A 308 8.07 20.81 -7.16
C ASN A 308 7.54 21.08 -5.76
N SER A 309 8.09 20.43 -4.74
CA SER A 309 7.69 20.67 -3.35
C SER A 309 8.85 20.59 -2.37
N TYR A 310 8.78 21.44 -1.36
CA TYR A 310 9.71 21.50 -0.23
C TYR A 310 8.91 21.41 1.08
N VAL A 311 9.36 20.57 2.00
CA VAL A 311 8.77 20.46 3.34
C VAL A 311 9.89 20.56 4.37
N TYR A 312 9.74 21.49 5.30
CA TYR A 312 10.62 21.64 6.46
C TYR A 312 9.80 21.40 7.71
N SER A 313 10.27 20.55 8.59
CA SER A 313 9.59 20.36 9.86
C SER A 313 10.60 20.22 11.01
N GLY A 314 10.21 20.76 12.16
CA GLY A 314 10.93 20.61 13.43
C GLY A 314 9.94 20.18 14.50
N ASN A 315 10.36 19.35 15.41
CA ASN A 315 9.57 18.96 16.57
C ASN A 315 10.42 18.90 17.83
N ALA A 316 9.80 19.22 18.94
CA ALA A 316 10.37 19.07 20.27
C ALA A 316 9.38 18.37 21.19
N LEU A 317 9.82 17.47 22.01
CA LEU A 317 9.05 16.80 23.05
C LEU A 317 9.83 16.88 24.37
N TYR A 318 9.17 17.35 25.41
CA TYR A 318 9.68 17.34 26.75
C TYR A 318 8.77 16.46 27.62
N ARG A 319 9.35 15.46 28.30
CA ARG A 319 8.62 14.55 29.16
C ARG A 319 9.09 14.70 30.60
N ILE A 320 8.18 15.11 31.47
CA ILE A 320 8.38 15.17 32.90
C ILE A 320 8.08 13.78 33.49
N ASN A 321 9.05 13.16 34.10
CA ASN A 321 8.93 11.88 34.76
C ASN A 321 8.75 12.08 36.29
N PHE A 322 7.52 12.44 36.76
CA PHE A 322 7.23 12.64 38.16
C PHE A 322 7.50 11.37 39.00
N SER A 323 7.21 10.20 38.41
CA SER A 323 7.46 8.90 39.00
C SER A 323 7.43 7.82 37.92
N LYS A 324 7.74 6.55 38.30
CA LYS A 324 7.54 5.40 37.40
C LYS A 324 6.10 5.20 36.97
N LYS A 325 5.13 5.84 37.65
CA LYS A 325 3.70 5.70 37.39
C LYS A 325 3.04 6.95 36.81
N MET A 326 3.74 8.09 36.81
CA MET A 326 3.15 9.34 36.32
C MET A 326 4.14 10.07 35.46
N LYS A 327 3.74 10.29 34.19
CA LYS A 327 4.51 10.99 33.19
C LYS A 327 3.63 12.05 32.52
N TRP A 328 4.20 13.20 32.25
CA TRP A 328 3.52 14.26 31.53
C TRP A 328 4.40 14.72 30.35
N GLU A 329 3.86 14.65 29.15
CA GLU A 329 4.56 15.01 27.91
C GLU A 329 3.98 16.31 27.35
N PHE A 330 4.86 17.18 26.88
CA PHE A 330 4.56 18.35 26.10
C PHE A 330 5.27 18.24 24.77
N SER A 331 4.56 18.48 23.68
CA SER A 331 5.11 18.40 22.35
C SER A 331 4.77 19.66 21.54
N TYR A 332 5.72 20.09 20.74
CA TYR A 332 5.51 21.13 19.74
C TYR A 332 6.06 20.66 18.41
N LYS A 333 5.29 20.81 17.35
CA LYS A 333 5.73 20.54 15.98
C LYS A 333 5.45 21.76 15.12
N TYR A 334 6.44 22.19 14.37
CA TYR A 334 6.33 23.16 13.29
C TYR A 334 6.56 22.46 11.96
N GLU A 335 5.73 22.74 10.96
CA GLU A 335 5.90 22.27 9.60
C GLU A 335 5.55 23.40 8.62
N GLN A 336 6.41 23.60 7.65
CA GLN A 336 6.16 24.48 6.51
C GLN A 336 6.34 23.66 5.23
N ALA A 337 5.39 23.80 4.32
CA ALA A 337 5.45 23.18 3.00
C ALA A 337 5.13 24.21 1.92
N ASP A 338 5.90 24.15 0.85
CA ASP A 338 5.69 24.91 -0.39
C ASP A 338 5.63 23.91 -1.54
N ALA A 339 4.56 23.97 -2.31
CA ALA A 339 4.36 23.12 -3.48
C ALA A 339 3.88 23.95 -4.67
N SER A 340 4.48 23.72 -5.82
CA SER A 340 4.05 24.31 -7.10
C SER A 340 3.87 23.22 -8.14
N GLU A 341 2.78 23.33 -8.89
CA GLU A 341 2.47 22.43 -10.01
C GLU A 341 2.13 23.28 -11.22
N ARG A 342 2.56 22.83 -12.38
CA ARG A 342 2.25 23.41 -13.68
C ARG A 342 1.78 22.29 -14.60
N HIS A 343 0.63 22.49 -15.21
CA HIS A 343 -0.01 21.59 -16.15
C HIS A 343 -0.32 22.35 -17.43
N ASP A 344 0.65 22.41 -18.33
CA ASP A 344 0.47 23.00 -19.65
C ASP A 344 -0.17 21.95 -20.56
N LYS A 345 -1.30 22.29 -21.16
CA LYS A 345 -2.09 21.40 -21.99
C LYS A 345 -2.36 22.01 -23.34
N PHE A 346 -2.20 21.24 -24.38
CA PHE A 346 -2.28 21.68 -25.76
C PHE A 346 -3.17 20.76 -26.60
N ARG A 347 -3.91 21.34 -27.51
CA ARG A 347 -4.82 20.69 -28.46
C ARG A 347 -4.18 20.68 -29.85
N LEU A 348 -3.32 19.68 -30.12
CA LEU A 348 -2.62 19.58 -31.42
C LEU A 348 -3.59 19.41 -32.60
N ASP A 349 -4.76 18.82 -32.35
CA ASP A 349 -5.85 18.71 -33.37
C ASP A 349 -6.37 20.07 -33.86
N GLN A 350 -6.08 21.16 -33.17
CA GLN A 350 -6.44 22.54 -33.58
C GLN A 350 -5.40 23.17 -34.50
N ILE A 351 -4.27 22.53 -34.77
CA ILE A 351 -3.28 22.95 -35.74
C ILE A 351 -3.76 22.50 -37.12
N ASP A 352 -3.89 23.43 -38.06
CA ASP A 352 -4.36 23.13 -39.40
C ASP A 352 -3.53 22.03 -40.09
N GLY A 353 -4.20 20.98 -40.56
CA GLY A 353 -3.58 19.86 -41.27
C GLY A 353 -2.74 18.91 -40.39
N TRP A 354 -2.79 19.06 -39.06
CA TRP A 354 -1.98 18.25 -38.14
C TRP A 354 -2.26 16.74 -38.24
N GLU A 355 -3.51 16.34 -38.20
CA GLU A 355 -3.93 14.92 -38.22
C GLU A 355 -3.56 14.21 -39.53
N GLN A 356 -3.52 14.93 -40.66
CA GLN A 356 -3.10 14.36 -41.97
C GLN A 356 -1.58 14.17 -42.02
N GLN A 357 -0.81 15.04 -41.37
CA GLN A 357 0.66 15.02 -41.38
C GLN A 357 1.22 14.15 -40.27
N HIS A 358 0.57 14.13 -39.10
CA HIS A 358 1.04 13.50 -37.86
C HIS A 358 -0.06 12.69 -37.15
N PRO A 359 -0.56 11.59 -37.76
CA PRO A 359 -1.64 10.80 -37.21
C PRO A 359 -1.20 9.98 -35.99
N ALA A 360 0.11 9.86 -35.75
CA ALA A 360 0.67 9.09 -34.64
C ALA A 360 1.10 9.97 -33.47
N LEU A 361 1.07 9.40 -32.27
CA LEU A 361 1.57 10.04 -31.04
C LEU A 361 3.07 10.35 -31.10
N ASN A 362 3.53 11.33 -30.32
CA ASN A 362 4.94 11.68 -30.10
C ASN A 362 5.55 12.64 -31.14
N TRP A 363 4.73 13.43 -31.80
CA TRP A 363 5.18 14.52 -32.65
C TRP A 363 4.83 15.88 -32.04
N LEU A 364 5.75 16.83 -32.16
CA LEU A 364 5.54 18.22 -31.79
C LEU A 364 5.80 19.11 -33.00
N PRO A 365 5.16 20.28 -33.09
CA PRO A 365 5.45 21.24 -34.19
C PRO A 365 6.92 21.62 -34.18
N SER A 366 7.53 21.71 -35.37
CA SER A 366 8.90 22.21 -35.50
C SER A 366 9.01 23.68 -35.06
N ASN A 367 7.95 24.46 -35.24
CA ASN A 367 7.80 25.79 -34.66
C ASN A 367 7.02 25.69 -33.32
N MET A 368 7.72 25.78 -32.20
CA MET A 368 7.12 25.71 -30.89
C MET A 368 6.17 26.88 -30.58
N ALA A 369 6.20 27.99 -31.34
CA ALA A 369 5.23 29.08 -31.17
C ALA A 369 3.79 28.62 -31.45
N LEU A 370 3.60 27.65 -32.34
CA LEU A 370 2.29 27.09 -32.64
C LEU A 370 1.61 26.43 -31.43
N LEU A 371 2.38 25.92 -30.50
CA LEU A 371 1.81 25.37 -29.24
C LEU A 371 1.09 26.45 -28.42
N GLN A 372 1.58 27.69 -28.46
CA GLN A 372 0.94 28.79 -27.73
C GLN A 372 -0.43 29.18 -28.32
N GLU A 373 -0.65 28.89 -29.61
CA GLU A 373 -1.91 29.16 -30.30
C GLU A 373 -2.98 28.09 -29.98
N VAL A 374 -2.57 26.91 -29.57
CA VAL A 374 -3.44 25.75 -29.31
C VAL A 374 -3.46 25.31 -27.85
N VAL A 375 -3.19 26.22 -26.94
CA VAL A 375 -3.31 25.98 -25.50
C VAL A 375 -4.75 25.60 -25.14
N ASP A 376 -4.93 24.50 -24.41
CA ASP A 376 -6.22 24.13 -23.80
C ASP A 376 -6.50 25.06 -22.62
N ASN A 377 -7.03 26.24 -22.92
CA ASN A 377 -7.28 27.32 -21.95
C ASN A 377 -8.26 26.92 -20.83
N GLU A 378 -9.07 25.88 -21.02
CA GLU A 378 -10.01 25.40 -19.99
C GLU A 378 -9.30 24.52 -18.95
N ASN A 379 -8.26 23.79 -19.37
CA ASN A 379 -7.66 22.76 -18.54
C ASN A 379 -6.17 23.00 -18.21
N ALA A 380 -5.49 23.89 -18.94
CA ALA A 380 -4.13 24.33 -18.58
C ALA A 380 -4.17 25.21 -17.32
N HIS A 381 -3.34 24.89 -16.34
CA HIS A 381 -3.31 25.63 -15.08
C HIS A 381 -2.00 25.49 -14.32
N ALA A 382 -1.74 26.44 -13.44
CA ALA A 382 -0.67 26.36 -12.46
C ALA A 382 -1.25 26.50 -11.04
N THR A 383 -0.66 25.80 -10.09
CA THR A 383 -1.02 25.89 -8.68
C THR A 383 0.19 26.21 -7.82
N HIS A 384 -0.03 26.98 -6.76
CA HIS A 384 0.96 27.19 -5.73
C HIS A 384 0.30 27.07 -4.35
N ALA A 385 0.77 26.12 -3.56
CA ALA A 385 0.27 25.84 -2.22
C ALA A 385 1.36 26.15 -1.19
N HIS A 386 1.04 26.96 -0.22
CA HIS A 386 1.88 27.27 0.94
C HIS A 386 1.13 26.90 2.22
N HIS A 387 1.78 26.07 3.05
CA HIS A 387 1.19 25.59 4.31
C HIS A 387 2.14 25.84 5.48
N ARG A 388 1.58 26.29 6.60
CA ARG A 388 2.26 26.35 7.90
C ARG A 388 1.39 25.68 8.94
N TYR A 389 1.93 24.64 9.57
CA TYR A 389 1.27 23.88 10.62
C TYR A 389 2.03 24.01 11.92
N GLN A 390 1.34 24.31 13.00
CA GLN A 390 1.87 24.39 14.35
C GLN A 390 1.02 23.52 15.24
N THR A 391 1.53 22.38 15.66
CA THR A 391 0.81 21.43 16.51
C THR A 391 1.39 21.51 17.91
N MET A 392 0.54 21.83 18.89
CA MET A 392 0.84 21.79 20.33
C MET A 392 0.13 20.59 20.92
N GLY A 393 0.87 19.72 21.58
CA GLY A 393 0.32 18.52 22.17
C GLY A 393 0.69 18.35 23.64
N THR A 394 -0.18 17.70 24.39
CA THR A 394 0.10 17.25 25.76
C THR A 394 -0.43 15.85 25.94
N ARG A 395 0.30 15.03 26.73
CA ARG A 395 -0.11 13.67 27.11
C ARG A 395 0.21 13.42 28.58
N LEU A 396 -0.81 13.03 29.33
CA LEU A 396 -0.68 12.61 30.72
C LEU A 396 -0.90 11.09 30.81
N ALA A 397 0.09 10.37 31.32
CA ALA A 397 0.04 8.95 31.57
C ALA A 397 0.10 8.69 33.08
N MET A 398 -0.88 7.94 33.61
CA MET A 398 -1.03 7.67 35.06
C MET A 398 -1.23 6.19 35.29
N GLY A 399 -0.33 5.58 36.04
CA GLY A 399 -0.49 4.22 36.57
C GLY A 399 -1.44 4.19 37.75
N LEU A 400 -2.63 3.61 37.58
CA LEU A 400 -3.66 3.48 38.61
C LEU A 400 -3.43 2.30 39.59
N GLY A 401 -2.35 1.58 39.40
CA GLY A 401 -2.00 0.42 40.23
C GLY A 401 -0.80 -0.34 39.66
N LYS A 402 -0.73 -1.63 39.92
CA LYS A 402 0.35 -2.48 39.38
C LYS A 402 0.13 -2.85 37.91
N TYR A 403 -1.12 -2.89 37.46
CA TYR A 403 -1.52 -3.47 36.18
C TYR A 403 -2.40 -2.56 35.33
N SER A 404 -2.70 -1.35 35.80
CA SER A 404 -3.62 -0.44 35.14
C SER A 404 -2.97 0.90 34.89
N GLU A 405 -3.25 1.49 33.73
CA GLU A 405 -2.77 2.78 33.29
C GLU A 405 -3.90 3.55 32.62
N LEU A 406 -3.94 4.85 32.86
CA LEU A 406 -4.85 5.78 32.21
C LEU A 406 -4.03 6.83 31.46
N ASN A 407 -4.34 7.03 30.18
CA ASN A 407 -3.67 7.97 29.31
C ASN A 407 -4.68 8.98 28.77
N PHE A 408 -4.34 10.26 28.84
CA PHE A 408 -5.06 11.34 28.18
C PHE A 408 -4.11 12.08 27.27
N SER A 409 -4.49 12.29 26.02
CA SER A 409 -3.74 13.12 25.11
C SER A 409 -4.65 14.11 24.42
N TYR A 410 -4.15 15.33 24.26
CA TYR A 410 -4.80 16.40 23.53
C TYR A 410 -3.79 17.08 22.62
N ALA A 411 -4.20 17.41 21.41
CA ALA A 411 -3.40 18.28 20.55
C ALA A 411 -4.29 19.30 19.83
N ALA A 412 -3.74 20.50 19.69
CA ALA A 412 -4.30 21.57 18.90
C ALA A 412 -3.35 21.87 17.72
N ASP A 413 -3.86 21.82 16.52
CA ASP A 413 -3.14 22.03 15.26
C ASP A 413 -3.63 23.30 14.60
N HIS A 414 -2.80 24.34 14.63
CA HIS A 414 -3.05 25.59 13.95
C HIS A 414 -2.52 25.49 12.51
N ARG A 415 -3.40 25.59 11.54
CA ARG A 415 -3.08 25.58 10.11
C ARG A 415 -3.31 26.95 9.50
N ALA A 416 -2.28 27.48 8.87
CA ALA A 416 -2.35 28.62 8.00
C ALA A 416 -1.99 28.18 6.58
N GLU A 417 -2.96 28.22 5.68
CA GLU A 417 -2.86 27.68 4.34
C GLU A 417 -3.19 28.75 3.31
N ARG A 418 -2.44 28.77 2.23
CA ARG A 418 -2.69 29.59 1.06
C ARG A 418 -2.60 28.70 -0.17
N TYR A 419 -3.62 28.76 -1.02
CA TYR A 419 -3.67 28.05 -2.27
C TYR A 419 -4.00 29.02 -3.39
N HIS A 420 -3.12 29.14 -4.35
CA HIS A 420 -3.27 29.96 -5.54
C HIS A 420 -3.48 29.03 -6.73
N TYR A 421 -4.46 29.33 -7.55
CA TYR A 421 -4.77 28.63 -8.79
C TYR A 421 -4.83 29.67 -9.91
N ALA A 422 -4.08 29.44 -10.97
CA ALA A 422 -4.03 30.29 -12.13
C ALA A 422 -4.29 29.48 -13.40
N SER A 423 -5.31 29.87 -14.16
CA SER A 423 -5.64 29.39 -15.50
C SER A 423 -6.03 30.57 -16.38
N HIS A 424 -6.34 30.35 -17.64
CA HIS A 424 -6.84 31.40 -18.52
C HIS A 424 -8.16 32.02 -18.02
N SER A 425 -9.05 31.21 -17.46
CA SER A 425 -10.40 31.62 -17.04
C SER A 425 -10.48 32.06 -15.57
N LEU A 426 -9.52 31.66 -14.73
CA LEU A 426 -9.56 31.89 -13.29
C LEU A 426 -8.15 32.11 -12.74
N ASP A 427 -7.93 33.28 -12.16
CA ASP A 427 -6.78 33.58 -11.32
C ASP A 427 -7.29 33.91 -9.91
N SER A 428 -7.09 32.99 -8.99
CA SER A 428 -7.71 33.10 -7.66
C SER A 428 -6.81 32.55 -6.56
N THR A 429 -6.88 33.17 -5.41
CA THR A 429 -6.18 32.75 -4.20
C THR A 429 -7.17 32.60 -3.06
N ILE A 430 -7.17 31.43 -2.44
CA ILE A 430 -7.88 31.21 -1.18
C ILE A 430 -6.90 31.09 -0.02
N GLN A 431 -7.31 31.59 1.13
CA GLN A 431 -6.53 31.50 2.36
C GLN A 431 -7.41 30.98 3.48
N ARG A 432 -6.82 30.18 4.34
CA ARG A 432 -7.51 29.64 5.52
C ARG A 432 -6.60 29.65 6.72
N LYS A 433 -7.15 30.07 7.87
CA LYS A 433 -6.55 29.85 9.18
C LYS A 433 -7.55 29.08 10.02
N VAL A 434 -7.15 27.94 10.54
CA VAL A 434 -8.03 27.05 11.28
C VAL A 434 -7.30 26.37 12.42
N TRP A 435 -7.99 26.18 13.54
CA TRP A 435 -7.59 25.32 14.62
C TRP A 435 -8.31 23.99 14.50
N LEU A 436 -7.58 22.90 14.56
CA LEU A 436 -8.09 21.52 14.56
C LEU A 436 -7.69 20.86 15.85
N HIS A 437 -8.62 20.14 16.44
CA HIS A 437 -8.44 19.54 17.75
C HIS A 437 -8.43 18.02 17.63
N SER A 438 -7.61 17.38 18.46
CA SER A 438 -7.65 15.94 18.65
C SER A 438 -7.58 15.61 20.14
N PHE A 439 -8.33 14.59 20.53
CA PHE A 439 -8.37 14.11 21.90
C PHE A 439 -8.39 12.58 21.89
N ASN A 440 -7.62 11.98 22.79
CA ASN A 440 -7.62 10.54 23.02
C ASN A 440 -7.58 10.24 24.53
N ALA A 441 -8.44 9.35 24.98
CA ALA A 441 -8.47 8.83 26.35
C ALA A 441 -8.39 7.32 26.29
N GLU A 442 -7.43 6.73 27.00
CA GLU A 442 -7.20 5.29 27.02
C GLU A 442 -7.16 4.77 28.45
N TYR A 443 -7.83 3.66 28.69
CA TYR A 443 -7.65 2.85 29.88
C TYR A 443 -7.03 1.51 29.49
N ILE A 444 -5.87 1.20 30.05
CA ILE A 444 -5.11 -0.02 29.78
C ILE A 444 -5.05 -0.86 31.05
N TYR A 445 -5.40 -2.13 30.95
CA TYR A 445 -5.20 -3.15 31.98
C TYR A 445 -4.30 -4.26 31.42
N SER A 446 -3.23 -4.62 32.14
CA SER A 446 -2.25 -5.60 31.68
C SER A 446 -1.71 -6.46 32.83
N ARG A 447 -2.32 -7.64 33.06
CA ARG A 447 -1.85 -8.64 34.01
C ARG A 447 -1.74 -10.02 33.38
N LYS A 448 -2.87 -10.75 33.30
CA LYS A 448 -3.00 -12.04 32.61
C LYS A 448 -3.50 -11.87 31.19
N CYS A 449 -4.23 -10.81 30.96
CA CYS A 449 -4.66 -10.34 29.64
C CYS A 449 -4.27 -8.87 29.51
N ARG A 450 -4.18 -8.39 28.28
CA ARG A 450 -4.09 -6.97 27.96
C ARG A 450 -5.45 -6.53 27.44
N SER A 451 -6.04 -5.56 28.11
CA SER A 451 -7.31 -4.94 27.72
C SER A 451 -7.09 -3.44 27.61
N ARG A 452 -7.49 -2.83 26.49
CA ARG A 452 -7.38 -1.41 26.23
C ARG A 452 -8.71 -0.90 25.72
N LEU A 453 -9.37 -0.05 26.50
CA LEU A 453 -10.54 0.70 26.08
C LEU A 453 -10.09 2.11 25.75
N PHE A 454 -10.46 2.63 24.58
CA PHE A 454 -10.08 3.96 24.18
C PHE A 454 -11.20 4.69 23.44
N TYR A 455 -11.30 5.98 23.74
CA TYR A 455 -12.09 6.96 23.02
C TYR A 455 -11.15 7.87 22.24
N TYR A 456 -11.52 8.23 21.03
CA TYR A 456 -10.78 9.17 20.22
C TYR A 456 -11.71 10.14 19.49
N PHE A 457 -11.23 11.36 19.36
CA PHE A 457 -11.83 12.44 18.59
C PHE A 457 -10.77 13.14 17.74
N TYR A 458 -11.07 13.39 16.48
CA TYR A 458 -10.18 14.10 15.55
C TYR A 458 -10.96 15.04 14.65
N GLU A 459 -10.36 16.20 14.36
CA GLU A 459 -10.81 17.14 13.36
C GLU A 459 -9.86 17.15 12.16
N GLY A 460 -10.41 17.28 10.94
CA GLY A 460 -9.69 17.40 9.70
C GLY A 460 -10.25 18.52 8.83
N ALA A 461 -9.39 19.29 8.20
CA ALA A 461 -9.81 20.31 7.26
C ALA A 461 -9.88 19.73 5.84
N PRO A 462 -10.87 20.11 5.02
CA PRO A 462 -10.92 19.69 3.61
C PRO A 462 -9.71 20.23 2.84
N ALA A 463 -9.27 19.50 1.80
CA ALA A 463 -8.18 19.96 0.95
C ALA A 463 -8.52 21.30 0.30
N MET A 464 -7.53 22.21 0.24
CA MET A 464 -7.71 23.56 -0.33
C MET A 464 -8.14 23.52 -1.80
N SER A 465 -7.66 22.54 -2.59
CA SER A 465 -8.06 22.33 -3.97
C SER A 465 -9.55 22.04 -4.14
N ARG A 466 -10.20 21.41 -3.17
CA ARG A 466 -11.66 21.16 -3.18
C ARG A 466 -12.50 22.40 -2.87
N LEU A 467 -11.91 23.40 -2.21
CA LEU A 467 -12.55 24.67 -1.90
C LEU A 467 -12.49 25.64 -3.07
N MET A 468 -11.57 25.45 -4.02
CA MET A 468 -11.41 26.31 -5.17
C MET A 468 -12.57 26.06 -6.15
N PRO A 469 -13.29 27.11 -6.60
CA PRO A 469 -14.42 26.96 -7.54
C PRO A 469 -13.93 26.71 -8.97
N ILE A 470 -13.23 25.60 -9.17
CA ILE A 470 -12.69 25.17 -10.44
C ILE A 470 -13.73 24.29 -11.14
N ASN A 471 -13.77 24.36 -12.48
CA ASN A 471 -14.51 23.45 -13.32
C ASN A 471 -13.50 22.68 -14.20
N ASN A 472 -13.22 21.44 -13.84
CA ASN A 472 -12.30 20.60 -14.60
C ASN A 472 -13.09 19.77 -15.62
N THR A 473 -12.92 20.07 -16.89
CA THR A 473 -13.58 19.45 -18.06
C THR A 473 -12.62 18.59 -18.89
N TYR A 474 -11.43 18.29 -18.37
CA TYR A 474 -10.41 17.51 -19.10
C TYR A 474 -10.94 16.14 -19.55
N ASN A 475 -11.70 15.47 -18.70
CA ASN A 475 -12.54 14.34 -19.09
C ASN A 475 -13.98 14.83 -19.31
N PRO A 476 -14.48 14.90 -20.55
CA PRO A 476 -15.83 15.41 -20.83
C PRO A 476 -16.95 14.60 -20.17
N LEU A 477 -16.73 13.30 -19.86
CA LEU A 477 -17.70 12.45 -19.19
C LEU A 477 -17.64 12.52 -17.65
N ALA A 478 -16.64 13.20 -17.08
CA ALA A 478 -16.44 13.25 -15.63
C ALA A 478 -15.95 14.63 -15.19
N ILE A 479 -16.88 15.57 -15.10
CA ILE A 479 -16.63 16.97 -14.73
C ILE A 479 -16.53 17.05 -13.20
N VAL A 480 -15.50 17.70 -12.68
CA VAL A 480 -15.32 17.94 -11.24
C VAL A 480 -15.36 19.43 -10.97
N VAL A 481 -16.23 19.85 -10.04
CA VAL A 481 -16.36 21.25 -9.61
C VAL A 481 -15.96 21.37 -8.14
N GLY A 482 -15.40 22.52 -7.75
CA GLY A 482 -15.05 22.77 -6.36
C GLY A 482 -16.23 23.32 -5.53
N ASN A 483 -16.08 23.31 -4.20
CA ASN A 483 -17.08 23.87 -3.28
C ASN A 483 -16.42 24.64 -2.14
N PRO A 484 -16.49 25.99 -2.11
CA PRO A 484 -15.88 26.81 -1.07
C PRO A 484 -16.55 26.70 0.32
N TYR A 485 -17.73 26.08 0.41
CA TYR A 485 -18.52 25.97 1.65
C TYR A 485 -18.28 24.69 2.45
N LEU A 486 -17.26 23.91 2.12
CA LEU A 486 -16.93 22.70 2.86
C LEU A 486 -16.48 23.04 4.29
N LYS A 487 -17.01 22.26 5.25
CA LYS A 487 -16.71 22.39 6.67
C LYS A 487 -15.60 21.45 7.09
N ASN A 488 -14.99 21.70 8.26
CA ASN A 488 -14.08 20.75 8.87
C ASN A 488 -14.81 19.44 9.18
N GLN A 489 -14.14 18.35 8.85
CA GLN A 489 -14.60 16.99 9.13
C GLN A 489 -14.27 16.65 10.59
N GLN A 490 -15.14 15.87 11.22
CA GLN A 490 -14.92 15.34 12.56
C GLN A 490 -15.18 13.83 12.55
N TYR A 491 -14.35 13.09 13.23
CA TYR A 491 -14.62 11.69 13.52
C TYR A 491 -14.28 11.35 14.95
N GLN A 492 -15.15 10.57 15.56
CA GLN A 492 -15.02 10.12 16.93
C GLN A 492 -15.44 8.67 17.05
N GLY A 493 -14.86 7.97 18.01
CA GLY A 493 -15.18 6.58 18.21
C GLY A 493 -14.74 6.04 19.55
N VAL A 494 -15.31 4.89 19.86
CA VAL A 494 -14.92 4.07 21.00
C VAL A 494 -14.50 2.72 20.47
N ALA A 495 -13.36 2.21 20.94
CA ALA A 495 -12.92 0.86 20.59
C ALA A 495 -12.28 0.16 21.79
N HIS A 496 -12.33 -1.15 21.76
CA HIS A 496 -11.78 -2.04 22.78
C HIS A 496 -10.85 -3.05 22.12
N ASP A 497 -9.60 -3.08 22.55
CA ASP A 497 -8.62 -4.10 22.19
C ASP A 497 -8.48 -5.07 23.38
N PHE A 498 -8.54 -6.34 23.09
CA PHE A 498 -8.31 -7.39 24.07
C PHE A 498 -7.32 -8.41 23.52
N SER A 499 -6.32 -8.78 24.29
CA SER A 499 -5.43 -9.90 23.96
C SER A 499 -5.08 -10.72 25.19
N MET A 500 -5.03 -12.04 25.03
CA MET A 500 -4.70 -12.97 26.09
C MET A 500 -3.97 -14.19 25.55
N ASP A 501 -2.87 -14.54 26.23
CA ASP A 501 -2.17 -15.80 26.05
C ASP A 501 -2.42 -16.72 27.24
N ILE A 502 -2.91 -17.94 26.99
CA ILE A 502 -3.24 -18.91 28.04
C ILE A 502 -2.33 -20.13 27.94
N GLY A 503 -1.89 -20.63 29.12
CA GLY A 503 -1.11 -21.84 29.28
C GLY A 503 0.40 -21.64 29.16
N LYS A 504 1.18 -22.61 29.63
CA LYS A 504 2.62 -22.67 29.41
C LYS A 504 2.86 -22.82 27.90
N HIS A 505 3.77 -22.04 27.37
CA HIS A 505 4.09 -22.00 25.91
C HIS A 505 3.00 -21.40 25.01
N ARG A 506 2.11 -20.54 25.54
CA ARG A 506 1.07 -19.83 24.73
C ARG A 506 0.23 -20.80 23.89
N LEU A 507 -0.35 -21.79 24.57
CA LEU A 507 -1.18 -22.80 23.90
C LEU A 507 -2.44 -22.24 23.25
N ILE A 508 -2.97 -21.17 23.84
CA ILE A 508 -4.12 -20.43 23.32
C ILE A 508 -3.74 -18.97 23.28
N ASN A 509 -3.96 -18.34 22.14
CA ASN A 509 -3.89 -16.90 21.99
C ASN A 509 -5.23 -16.38 21.47
N VAL A 510 -5.70 -15.31 22.09
CA VAL A 510 -6.94 -14.63 21.71
C VAL A 510 -6.61 -13.17 21.49
N PHE A 511 -7.07 -12.63 20.38
CA PHE A 511 -7.06 -11.21 20.09
C PHE A 511 -8.46 -10.79 19.63
N ASN A 512 -8.94 -9.68 20.16
CA ASN A 512 -10.19 -9.07 19.76
C ASN A 512 -10.00 -7.55 19.67
N ASN A 513 -10.50 -6.95 18.60
CA ASN A 513 -10.61 -5.51 18.46
C ASN A 513 -12.01 -5.20 17.95
N ALA A 514 -12.79 -4.47 18.73
CA ALA A 514 -14.16 -4.11 18.39
C ALA A 514 -14.40 -2.62 18.65
N GLY A 515 -15.22 -1.98 17.84
CA GLY A 515 -15.52 -0.57 18.06
C GLY A 515 -16.56 -0.01 17.11
N VAL A 516 -16.87 1.27 17.39
CA VAL A 516 -17.75 2.08 16.57
C VAL A 516 -17.09 3.42 16.28
N ARG A 517 -17.26 3.91 15.06
CA ARG A 517 -16.77 5.21 14.60
C ARG A 517 -17.89 5.99 13.93
N PHE A 518 -18.04 7.25 14.29
CA PHE A 518 -19.01 8.19 13.72
C PHE A 518 -18.26 9.30 12.98
N TYR A 519 -18.85 9.75 11.87
CA TYR A 519 -18.30 10.80 11.03
C TYR A 519 -19.30 11.98 10.95
N GLN A 520 -18.77 13.19 11.07
CA GLN A 520 -19.53 14.42 10.88
C GLN A 520 -18.84 15.30 9.84
N ASN A 521 -19.65 15.97 9.02
CA ASN A 521 -19.18 16.79 7.91
C ASN A 521 -18.21 16.05 6.97
N GLU A 522 -18.38 14.73 6.82
CA GLU A 522 -17.56 13.97 5.88
C GLU A 522 -17.81 14.47 4.45
N VAL A 523 -16.75 14.61 3.66
CA VAL A 523 -16.88 15.10 2.28
C VAL A 523 -17.29 13.95 1.38
N ALA A 524 -18.53 13.96 0.93
CA ALA A 524 -19.07 13.11 -0.12
C ALA A 524 -19.11 13.86 -1.45
N MET A 525 -19.05 13.12 -2.56
CA MET A 525 -19.21 13.71 -3.89
C MET A 525 -20.69 13.65 -4.28
N ALA A 526 -21.37 14.79 -4.32
CA ALA A 526 -22.69 14.90 -4.90
C ALA A 526 -22.58 14.68 -6.41
N VAL A 527 -23.31 13.69 -6.91
CA VAL A 527 -23.24 13.28 -8.30
C VAL A 527 -24.48 13.77 -9.04
N ASN A 528 -24.27 14.62 -10.06
CA ASN A 528 -25.26 14.87 -11.11
C ASN A 528 -24.92 13.98 -12.30
N TYR A 529 -25.92 13.27 -12.81
CA TYR A 529 -25.75 12.41 -13.96
C TYR A 529 -26.74 12.78 -15.07
N ASN A 530 -26.21 13.14 -16.21
CA ASN A 530 -27.02 13.40 -17.41
C ASN A 530 -27.28 12.09 -18.15
N ARG A 531 -28.52 11.59 -18.08
CA ARG A 531 -28.91 10.31 -18.70
C ARG A 531 -28.88 10.27 -20.21
N LYS A 532 -28.88 11.44 -20.88
CA LYS A 532 -28.80 11.51 -22.33
C LYS A 532 -27.35 11.35 -22.82
N THR A 533 -26.43 12.02 -22.17
CA THR A 533 -25.01 12.05 -22.58
C THR A 533 -24.10 11.11 -21.81
N GLY A 534 -24.54 10.63 -20.64
CA GLY A 534 -23.70 9.81 -19.74
C GLY A 534 -22.66 10.63 -18.98
N VAL A 535 -22.78 11.96 -18.96
CA VAL A 535 -21.85 12.86 -18.27
C VAL A 535 -22.16 12.87 -16.77
N TYR A 536 -21.12 12.68 -15.96
CA TYR A 536 -21.15 12.85 -14.52
C TYR A 536 -20.56 14.20 -14.15
N THR A 537 -21.26 14.97 -13.30
CA THR A 537 -20.71 16.12 -12.63
C THR A 537 -20.61 15.84 -11.14
N TYR A 538 -19.41 15.97 -10.60
CA TYR A 538 -19.07 15.70 -9.21
C TYR A 538 -18.86 17.01 -8.46
N ARG A 539 -19.60 17.22 -7.37
CA ARG A 539 -19.43 18.35 -6.46
C ARG A 539 -19.18 17.85 -5.03
N PRO A 540 -18.07 18.22 -4.37
CA PRO A 540 -17.86 17.83 -2.99
C PRO A 540 -18.84 18.56 -2.06
N GLU A 541 -19.52 17.82 -1.18
CA GLU A 541 -20.45 18.34 -0.17
C GLU A 541 -20.22 17.67 1.17
N CYS A 542 -20.59 18.32 2.27
CA CYS A 542 -20.50 17.74 3.60
C CYS A 542 -21.74 16.91 3.93
N VAL A 543 -21.54 15.68 4.38
CA VAL A 543 -22.59 14.77 4.85
C VAL A 543 -22.41 14.39 6.31
N ASN A 544 -23.52 14.08 6.98
CA ASN A 544 -23.56 13.56 8.34
C ASN A 544 -24.32 12.25 8.37
N GLY A 545 -23.98 11.39 9.32
CA GLY A 545 -24.66 10.13 9.56
C GLY A 545 -23.90 8.91 9.07
N ASN A 546 -22.72 9.09 8.48
CA ASN A 546 -21.82 7.97 8.22
C ASN A 546 -21.31 7.40 9.55
N TYR A 547 -21.31 6.07 9.65
CA TYR A 547 -20.70 5.37 10.77
C TYR A 547 -20.23 3.97 10.36
N ARG A 548 -19.24 3.49 11.11
CA ARG A 548 -18.67 2.14 10.94
C ARG A 548 -18.72 1.39 12.26
N ILE A 549 -19.19 0.14 12.23
CA ILE A 549 -19.05 -0.83 13.32
C ILE A 549 -18.08 -1.89 12.84
N PHE A 550 -17.10 -2.26 13.67
CA PHE A 550 -16.11 -3.25 13.30
C PHE A 550 -15.84 -4.24 14.43
N LEU A 551 -15.57 -5.48 14.05
CA LEU A 551 -15.14 -6.56 14.93
C LEU A 551 -14.04 -7.34 14.23
N HIS A 552 -12.85 -7.37 14.83
CA HIS A 552 -11.73 -8.19 14.39
C HIS A 552 -11.40 -9.17 15.51
N ASN A 553 -11.50 -10.45 15.24
CA ASN A 553 -11.23 -11.50 16.21
C ASN A 553 -10.19 -12.46 15.62
N ALA A 554 -9.13 -12.76 16.40
CA ALA A 554 -8.16 -13.78 16.04
C ALA A 554 -8.02 -14.76 17.22
N PHE A 555 -8.09 -16.04 16.90
CA PHE A 555 -8.00 -17.12 17.86
C PHE A 555 -6.98 -18.15 17.36
N GLY A 556 -5.99 -18.45 18.18
CA GLY A 556 -4.99 -19.48 17.93
C GLY A 556 -5.02 -20.54 19.03
N PHE A 557 -5.01 -21.80 18.63
CA PHE A 557 -5.04 -22.91 19.56
C PHE A 557 -4.02 -23.99 19.19
N ARG A 558 -3.20 -24.42 20.15
CA ARG A 558 -2.28 -25.53 20.05
C ARG A 558 -2.64 -26.60 21.07
N PHE A 559 -2.92 -27.79 20.62
CA PHE A 559 -3.34 -28.86 21.50
C PHE A 559 -2.22 -29.33 22.44
N LYS A 560 -2.55 -29.43 23.74
CA LYS A 560 -1.58 -29.85 24.77
C LYS A 560 -1.09 -31.29 24.55
N HIS A 561 -2.00 -32.17 24.18
CA HIS A 561 -1.72 -33.61 24.03
C HIS A 561 -1.32 -33.97 22.58
N VAL A 562 -1.72 -33.18 21.59
CA VAL A 562 -1.37 -33.32 20.18
C VAL A 562 -0.59 -32.08 19.79
N LYS A 563 0.67 -31.99 20.22
CA LYS A 563 1.55 -30.81 20.02
C LYS A 563 1.77 -30.45 18.55
N GLN A 564 1.50 -31.40 17.67
CA GLN A 564 1.64 -31.24 16.22
C GLN A 564 0.45 -30.51 15.57
N LEU A 565 -0.70 -30.39 16.28
CA LEU A 565 -1.89 -29.76 15.74
C LEU A 565 -1.99 -28.31 16.19
N THR A 566 -2.07 -27.39 15.23
CA THR A 566 -2.35 -25.98 15.45
C THR A 566 -3.55 -25.54 14.63
N ILE A 567 -4.45 -24.81 15.27
CA ILE A 567 -5.63 -24.19 14.64
C ILE A 567 -5.51 -22.70 14.81
N ASN A 568 -5.73 -21.94 13.73
CA ASN A 568 -5.85 -20.49 13.76
C ASN A 568 -7.15 -20.11 13.04
N ASN A 569 -7.91 -19.25 13.67
CA ASN A 569 -9.11 -18.65 13.08
C ASN A 569 -9.01 -17.13 13.20
N GLU A 570 -9.35 -16.45 12.12
CA GLU A 570 -9.43 -14.99 12.06
C GLU A 570 -10.77 -14.62 11.46
N LEU A 571 -11.59 -13.88 12.21
CA LEU A 571 -12.90 -13.40 11.82
C LEU A 571 -12.89 -11.87 11.84
N ASN A 572 -13.20 -11.26 10.70
CA ASN A 572 -13.34 -9.82 10.56
C ASN A 572 -14.74 -9.50 10.06
N TYR A 573 -15.39 -8.57 10.73
CA TYR A 573 -16.70 -8.07 10.34
C TYR A 573 -16.68 -6.55 10.36
N ASP A 574 -17.14 -5.95 9.26
CA ASP A 574 -17.32 -4.51 9.11
C ASP A 574 -18.73 -4.24 8.63
N TYR A 575 -19.44 -3.36 9.32
CA TYR A 575 -20.64 -2.71 8.86
C TYR A 575 -20.38 -1.24 8.61
N LEU A 576 -20.66 -0.78 7.39
CA LEU A 576 -20.53 0.61 6.97
C LEU A 576 -21.91 1.14 6.61
N HIS A 577 -22.35 2.18 7.31
CA HIS A 577 -23.50 2.98 6.92
C HIS A 577 -23.00 4.22 6.19
N ASN A 578 -23.19 4.27 4.89
CA ASN A 578 -22.75 5.35 4.03
C ASN A 578 -23.93 6.22 3.61
N VAL A 579 -23.74 7.52 3.70
CA VAL A 579 -24.63 8.54 3.19
C VAL A 579 -24.02 9.12 1.94
N ASP A 580 -24.72 9.03 0.84
CA ASP A 580 -24.35 9.61 -0.44
C ASP A 580 -25.33 10.69 -0.89
N LEU A 581 -24.87 11.49 -1.85
CA LEU A 581 -25.62 12.61 -2.38
C LEU A 581 -25.79 12.44 -3.90
N TYR A 582 -27.03 12.56 -4.33
CA TYR A 582 -27.38 12.66 -5.73
C TYR A 582 -27.94 14.07 -5.99
N LEU A 583 -27.43 14.75 -7.00
CA LEU A 583 -27.93 16.05 -7.43
C LEU A 583 -28.79 15.86 -8.69
N PRO A 584 -30.13 15.89 -8.58
CA PRO A 584 -30.99 15.79 -9.75
C PRO A 584 -30.75 16.93 -10.74
N GLU A 585 -31.00 16.68 -12.02
CA GLU A 585 -30.89 17.70 -13.06
C GLU A 585 -31.80 18.88 -12.73
N ASN A 586 -31.28 20.11 -12.77
CA ASN A 586 -31.97 21.36 -12.41
C ASN A 586 -32.41 21.51 -10.94
N ALA A 587 -31.92 20.68 -10.02
CA ALA A 587 -32.20 20.82 -8.59
C ALA A 587 -31.17 21.72 -7.91
N ALA A 588 -31.62 22.59 -7.01
CA ALA A 588 -30.74 23.42 -6.19
C ALA A 588 -30.05 22.64 -5.07
N ASN A 589 -30.70 21.56 -4.58
CA ASN A 589 -30.25 20.78 -3.45
C ASN A 589 -30.06 19.31 -3.83
N SER A 590 -29.03 18.71 -3.26
CA SER A 590 -28.76 17.27 -3.39
C SER A 590 -29.76 16.46 -2.57
N LEU A 591 -30.21 15.36 -3.16
CA LEU A 591 -31.00 14.33 -2.47
C LEU A 591 -30.05 13.38 -1.74
N ARG A 592 -30.43 12.98 -0.55
CA ARG A 592 -29.66 12.06 0.29
C ARG A 592 -30.11 10.62 0.05
N SER A 593 -29.14 9.73 -0.09
CA SER A 593 -29.38 8.29 -0.11
C SER A 593 -28.47 7.59 0.90
N THR A 594 -28.83 6.38 1.30
CA THR A 594 -28.04 5.61 2.25
C THR A 594 -27.86 4.19 1.75
N VAL A 595 -26.64 3.67 1.88
CA VAL A 595 -26.30 2.29 1.58
C VAL A 595 -25.63 1.67 2.81
N GLY A 596 -26.21 0.57 3.29
CA GLY A 596 -25.60 -0.27 4.32
C GLY A 596 -24.79 -1.37 3.67
N THR A 597 -23.51 -1.49 4.03
CA THR A 597 -22.60 -2.52 3.50
C THR A 597 -22.07 -3.38 4.63
N HIS A 598 -22.30 -4.67 4.57
CA HIS A 598 -21.76 -5.69 5.47
C HIS A 598 -20.61 -6.42 4.77
N GLN A 599 -19.47 -6.53 5.43
CA GLN A 599 -18.32 -7.27 4.95
C GLN A 599 -17.89 -8.26 6.04
N LEU A 600 -17.97 -9.54 5.74
CA LEU A 600 -17.55 -10.63 6.61
C LEU A 600 -16.37 -11.34 5.95
N SER A 601 -15.25 -11.46 6.67
CA SER A 601 -14.11 -12.26 6.21
C SER A 601 -13.72 -13.22 7.31
N GLU A 602 -13.72 -14.52 7.00
CA GLU A 602 -13.25 -15.57 7.91
C GLU A 602 -12.10 -16.33 7.26
N THR A 603 -11.05 -16.55 8.03
CA THR A 603 -9.91 -17.38 7.64
C THR A 603 -9.68 -18.45 8.69
N PHE A 604 -9.86 -19.70 8.32
CA PHE A 604 -9.59 -20.86 9.16
C PHE A 604 -8.38 -21.62 8.61
N LYS A 605 -7.38 -21.86 9.47
CA LYS A 605 -6.16 -22.60 9.14
C LYS A 605 -5.92 -23.69 10.15
N GLU A 606 -5.69 -24.88 9.66
CA GLU A 606 -5.29 -26.03 10.44
C GLU A 606 -3.96 -26.58 9.91
N ASN A 607 -3.01 -26.81 10.79
CA ASN A 607 -1.73 -27.41 10.42
C ASN A 607 -1.42 -28.58 11.35
N TYR A 608 -1.09 -29.71 10.75
CA TYR A 608 -0.68 -30.90 11.45
C TYR A 608 0.73 -31.34 11.01
N ASP A 609 1.63 -31.52 11.97
CA ASP A 609 3.02 -31.90 11.76
C ASP A 609 3.26 -33.36 12.19
N PHE A 610 3.45 -34.23 11.21
CA PHE A 610 3.83 -35.63 11.37
C PHE A 610 5.37 -35.84 11.38
N GLY A 611 6.15 -34.79 11.52
CA GLY A 611 7.60 -34.81 11.47
C GLY A 611 8.13 -34.69 10.04
N LYS A 612 8.10 -35.77 9.25
CA LYS A 612 8.51 -35.74 7.84
C LYS A 612 7.40 -35.20 6.92
N LEU A 613 6.16 -35.30 7.32
CA LEU A 613 5.00 -34.86 6.58
C LEU A 613 4.27 -33.78 7.39
N GLN A 614 4.10 -32.61 6.79
CA GLN A 614 3.26 -31.54 7.33
C GLN A 614 2.09 -31.33 6.39
N LEU A 615 0.91 -31.32 6.95
CA LEU A 615 -0.36 -31.07 6.23
C LEU A 615 -0.99 -29.80 6.77
N GLY A 616 -1.40 -28.94 5.86
CA GLY A 616 -2.15 -27.74 6.18
C GLY A 616 -3.47 -27.74 5.45
N TRP A 617 -4.53 -27.29 6.12
CA TRP A 617 -5.83 -26.99 5.56
C TRP A 617 -6.10 -25.50 5.68
N LEU A 618 -6.66 -24.91 4.63
CA LEU A 618 -7.09 -23.51 4.59
C LEU A 618 -8.54 -23.45 4.13
N THR A 619 -9.35 -22.68 4.83
CA THR A 619 -10.64 -22.18 4.35
C THR A 619 -10.67 -20.68 4.56
N LYS A 620 -10.99 -19.91 3.52
CA LYS A 620 -11.20 -18.48 3.58
C LYS A 620 -12.51 -18.14 2.90
N VAL A 621 -13.34 -17.36 3.58
CA VAL A 621 -14.61 -16.85 3.05
C VAL A 621 -14.58 -15.33 3.17
N GLU A 622 -14.86 -14.63 2.09
CA GLU A 622 -15.15 -13.19 2.07
C GLU A 622 -16.57 -13.00 1.53
N TYR A 623 -17.48 -12.60 2.38
CA TYR A 623 -18.88 -12.35 2.03
C TYR A 623 -19.20 -10.87 2.14
N ARG A 624 -19.87 -10.34 1.13
CA ARG A 624 -20.27 -8.94 1.03
C ARG A 624 -21.76 -8.86 0.75
N TYR A 625 -22.44 -8.08 1.56
CA TYR A 625 -23.87 -7.80 1.41
C TYR A 625 -24.08 -6.30 1.44
N ALA A 626 -24.78 -5.75 0.46
CA ALA A 626 -25.18 -4.36 0.46
C ALA A 626 -26.68 -4.23 0.25
N THR A 627 -27.28 -3.32 1.02
CA THR A 627 -28.70 -2.98 0.95
C THR A 627 -28.92 -1.48 0.99
N SER A 628 -30.01 -0.99 0.38
CA SER A 628 -30.35 0.42 0.33
C SER A 628 -31.86 0.60 0.33
N LEU A 629 -32.32 1.74 0.85
CA LEU A 629 -33.71 2.19 0.74
C LEU A 629 -34.00 2.94 -0.58
N GLN A 630 -33.03 2.99 -1.49
CA GLN A 630 -33.22 3.59 -2.81
C GLN A 630 -34.20 2.79 -3.65
N ASN A 631 -35.06 3.48 -4.38
CA ASN A 631 -35.95 2.84 -5.35
C ASN A 631 -35.11 2.10 -6.40
N ASN A 632 -35.52 0.86 -6.69
CA ASN A 632 -34.85 -0.04 -7.66
C ASN A 632 -33.41 -0.47 -7.27
N PHE A 633 -33.01 -0.34 -6.01
CA PHE A 633 -31.77 -0.96 -5.54
C PHE A 633 -32.00 -2.45 -5.30
N ALA A 634 -31.30 -3.29 -6.04
CA ALA A 634 -31.31 -4.73 -5.78
C ALA A 634 -30.24 -5.05 -4.71
N ASP A 635 -30.61 -5.80 -3.69
CA ASP A 635 -29.66 -6.26 -2.69
C ASP A 635 -28.53 -7.04 -3.34
N ILE A 636 -27.30 -6.74 -2.92
CA ILE A 636 -26.08 -7.33 -3.50
C ILE A 636 -25.54 -8.37 -2.54
N HIS A 637 -25.31 -9.57 -3.06
CA HIS A 637 -24.70 -10.67 -2.34
C HIS A 637 -23.53 -11.20 -3.16
N ALA A 638 -22.29 -11.03 -2.66
CA ALA A 638 -21.10 -11.55 -3.32
C ALA A 638 -20.23 -12.34 -2.34
N ALA A 639 -19.73 -13.47 -2.76
CA ALA A 639 -18.90 -14.36 -1.96
C ALA A 639 -17.65 -14.80 -2.72
N ASP A 640 -16.50 -14.65 -2.09
CA ASP A 640 -15.23 -15.27 -2.48
C ASP A 640 -14.87 -16.35 -1.47
N ILE A 641 -14.76 -17.57 -1.91
CA ILE A 641 -14.45 -18.73 -1.07
C ILE A 641 -13.15 -19.35 -1.57
N CYS A 642 -12.19 -19.54 -0.70
CA CYS A 642 -10.97 -20.25 -0.99
C CYS A 642 -10.83 -21.40 0.01
N TYR A 643 -10.62 -22.62 -0.49
CA TYR A 643 -10.28 -23.75 0.35
C TYR A 643 -9.22 -24.60 -0.31
N GLY A 644 -8.37 -25.23 0.49
CA GLY A 644 -7.27 -26.01 -0.08
C GLY A 644 -6.37 -26.70 0.93
N ILE A 645 -5.41 -27.42 0.41
CA ILE A 645 -4.48 -28.23 1.15
C ILE A 645 -3.05 -27.82 0.81
N ASN A 646 -2.21 -27.69 1.84
CA ASN A 646 -0.76 -27.54 1.71
C ASN A 646 -0.08 -28.80 2.21
N VAL A 647 0.92 -29.27 1.47
CA VAL A 647 1.68 -30.47 1.78
C VAL A 647 3.17 -30.15 1.76
N HIS A 648 3.88 -30.44 2.86
CA HIS A 648 5.33 -30.43 2.91
C HIS A 648 5.78 -31.85 3.29
N TYR A 649 6.55 -32.49 2.44
CA TYR A 649 7.00 -33.87 2.67
C TYR A 649 8.50 -34.04 2.45
N ASP A 650 9.22 -34.40 3.53
CA ASP A 650 10.60 -34.82 3.49
C ASP A 650 10.67 -36.29 3.05
N MET A 651 10.77 -36.49 1.73
CA MET A 651 10.76 -37.80 1.09
C MET A 651 12.08 -38.55 1.30
N PRO A 652 12.11 -39.87 1.05
CA PRO A 652 13.35 -40.63 0.93
C PRO A 652 14.33 -39.99 -0.08
N TRP A 653 15.60 -40.35 -0.02
CA TRP A 653 16.69 -39.85 -0.89
C TRP A 653 16.96 -38.35 -0.77
N LYS A 654 16.57 -37.72 0.36
CA LYS A 654 16.72 -36.27 0.63
C LYS A 654 15.97 -35.39 -0.38
N LEU A 655 14.90 -35.88 -0.97
CA LEU A 655 13.97 -35.12 -1.75
C LEU A 655 13.01 -34.37 -0.82
N LYS A 656 12.64 -33.17 -1.21
CA LYS A 656 11.60 -32.35 -0.51
C LYS A 656 10.53 -32.03 -1.50
N LEU A 657 9.28 -32.38 -1.17
CA LEU A 657 8.08 -32.03 -1.90
C LEU A 657 7.36 -30.93 -1.15
N VAL A 658 7.03 -29.86 -1.85
CA VAL A 658 6.11 -28.81 -1.41
C VAL A 658 5.01 -28.70 -2.44
N SER A 659 3.77 -28.78 -2.01
CA SER A 659 2.62 -28.67 -2.90
C SER A 659 1.50 -27.91 -2.22
N ASP A 660 0.84 -27.03 -2.94
CA ASP A 660 -0.43 -26.42 -2.55
C ASP A 660 -1.47 -26.59 -3.66
N PHE A 661 -2.63 -27.06 -3.27
CA PHE A 661 -3.80 -27.16 -4.13
C PHE A 661 -4.93 -26.36 -3.49
N LYS A 662 -5.46 -25.38 -4.23
CA LYS A 662 -6.52 -24.49 -3.75
C LYS A 662 -7.60 -24.33 -4.79
N ILE A 663 -8.82 -24.18 -4.32
CA ILE A 663 -9.98 -23.86 -5.12
C ILE A 663 -10.45 -22.49 -4.72
N TYR A 664 -10.54 -21.58 -5.69
CA TYR A 664 -11.08 -20.23 -5.52
C TYR A 664 -12.45 -20.17 -6.21
N SER A 665 -13.49 -20.07 -5.41
CA SER A 665 -14.89 -20.09 -5.86
C SER A 665 -15.48 -18.69 -5.70
N ARG A 666 -16.02 -18.12 -6.77
CA ARG A 666 -16.61 -16.78 -6.77
C ARG A 666 -18.07 -16.87 -7.14
N ARG A 667 -18.93 -16.19 -6.38
CA ARG A 667 -20.38 -16.21 -6.54
C ARG A 667 -20.97 -14.82 -6.31
N GLY A 668 -22.06 -14.54 -7.02
CA GLY A 668 -22.79 -13.28 -6.89
C GLY A 668 -22.14 -12.09 -7.58
N TYR A 669 -21.18 -12.34 -8.47
CA TYR A 669 -20.66 -11.34 -9.40
C TYR A 669 -21.70 -11.13 -10.52
N ASP A 670 -21.84 -9.89 -10.94
CA ASP A 670 -22.76 -9.52 -11.99
C ASP A 670 -22.28 -9.99 -13.36
N SER A 671 -20.99 -9.85 -13.61
CA SER A 671 -20.35 -10.41 -14.79
C SER A 671 -20.28 -11.93 -14.68
N ALA A 672 -21.04 -12.62 -15.54
CA ALA A 672 -21.14 -14.08 -15.51
C ALA A 672 -19.77 -14.78 -15.66
N GLU A 673 -18.86 -14.19 -16.46
CA GLU A 673 -17.50 -14.69 -16.68
C GLU A 673 -16.60 -14.59 -15.42
N MET A 674 -17.01 -13.80 -14.42
CA MET A 674 -16.27 -13.66 -13.16
C MET A 674 -16.79 -14.60 -12.05
N ASN A 675 -17.92 -15.29 -12.24
CA ASN A 675 -18.42 -16.33 -11.34
C ASN A 675 -17.72 -17.66 -11.65
N THR A 676 -16.47 -17.81 -11.17
CA THR A 676 -15.57 -18.92 -11.53
C THR A 676 -15.28 -19.85 -10.37
N ASP A 677 -14.86 -21.06 -10.71
CA ASP A 677 -14.20 -22.02 -9.81
C ASP A 677 -12.78 -22.27 -10.35
N ASP A 678 -11.79 -21.64 -9.74
CA ASP A 678 -10.40 -21.73 -10.18
C ASP A 678 -9.66 -22.80 -9.36
N PHE A 679 -9.25 -23.88 -10.01
CA PHE A 679 -8.45 -24.96 -9.43
C PHE A 679 -6.97 -24.65 -9.62
N VAL A 680 -6.30 -24.12 -8.62
CA VAL A 680 -4.89 -23.72 -8.71
C VAL A 680 -4.02 -24.72 -7.99
N TRP A 681 -3.14 -25.38 -8.73
CA TRP A 681 -2.20 -26.34 -8.17
C TRP A 681 -0.76 -25.92 -8.45
N ASN A 682 0.00 -25.72 -7.37
CA ASN A 682 1.43 -25.43 -7.40
C ASN A 682 2.19 -26.59 -6.77
N ILE A 683 3.36 -26.94 -7.34
CA ILE A 683 4.19 -28.03 -6.87
C ILE A 683 5.67 -27.65 -6.98
N ALA A 684 6.47 -28.08 -6.04
CA ALA A 684 7.93 -27.97 -6.11
C ALA A 684 8.58 -29.23 -5.53
N LEU A 685 9.50 -29.82 -6.29
CA LEU A 685 10.34 -30.93 -5.87
C LEU A 685 11.78 -30.44 -5.83
N SER A 686 12.46 -30.59 -4.70
CA SER A 686 13.83 -30.12 -4.55
C SER A 686 14.75 -31.18 -3.94
N ARG A 687 16.04 -31.14 -4.31
CA ARG A 687 17.09 -31.97 -3.77
C ARG A 687 18.37 -31.20 -3.58
N ALA A 688 18.87 -31.17 -2.36
CA ALA A 688 20.17 -30.62 -2.03
C ALA A 688 21.23 -31.72 -2.05
N ILE A 689 22.33 -31.49 -2.77
CA ILE A 689 23.50 -32.38 -2.89
C ILE A 689 24.76 -31.64 -2.41
N MET A 690 25.91 -32.31 -2.39
CA MET A 690 27.20 -31.72 -1.96
C MET A 690 27.13 -31.05 -0.58
N LYS A 691 26.51 -31.73 0.42
CA LYS A 691 26.28 -31.22 1.78
C LYS A 691 25.47 -29.90 1.79
N GLY A 692 24.51 -29.76 0.88
CA GLY A 692 23.64 -28.58 0.78
C GLY A 692 24.20 -27.42 -0.03
N LYS A 693 25.38 -27.56 -0.65
CA LYS A 693 25.99 -26.52 -1.48
C LYS A 693 25.30 -26.37 -2.85
N LEU A 694 24.81 -27.45 -3.42
CA LEU A 694 24.09 -27.40 -4.70
C LEU A 694 22.67 -27.92 -4.49
N ASN A 695 21.69 -27.13 -4.91
CA ASN A 695 20.27 -27.45 -4.80
C ASN A 695 19.62 -27.40 -6.18
N PHE A 696 18.95 -28.45 -6.57
CA PHE A 696 18.08 -28.51 -7.74
C PHE A 696 16.64 -28.46 -7.28
N LYS A 697 15.81 -27.64 -7.97
CA LYS A 697 14.38 -27.54 -7.70
C LYS A 697 13.63 -27.52 -9.03
N LEU A 698 12.72 -28.48 -9.21
CA LEU A 698 11.70 -28.42 -10.26
C LEU A 698 10.43 -27.80 -9.65
N GLN A 699 9.93 -26.74 -10.27
CA GLN A 699 8.74 -26.02 -9.81
C GLN A 699 7.71 -25.92 -10.92
N GLY A 700 6.46 -26.30 -10.62
CA GLY A 700 5.28 -26.03 -11.44
C GLY A 700 4.41 -24.99 -10.76
N PHE A 701 3.97 -23.99 -11.50
CA PHE A 701 3.03 -22.97 -11.08
C PHE A 701 1.78 -23.07 -11.91
N ASP A 702 0.61 -23.09 -11.23
CA ASP A 702 -0.71 -23.21 -11.85
C ASP A 702 -0.76 -24.29 -12.94
N ILE A 703 -0.33 -25.52 -12.57
CA ILE A 703 -0.18 -26.63 -13.53
C ILE A 703 -1.49 -27.08 -14.17
N LEU A 704 -2.64 -26.64 -13.63
CA LEU A 704 -3.97 -26.90 -14.17
C LEU A 704 -4.45 -25.81 -15.14
N HIS A 705 -3.68 -24.72 -15.30
CA HIS A 705 -3.99 -23.59 -16.20
C HIS A 705 -5.33 -22.91 -15.90
N ASN A 706 -5.66 -22.76 -14.63
CA ASN A 706 -6.99 -22.33 -14.22
C ASN A 706 -7.00 -21.07 -13.34
N LEU A 707 -5.84 -20.40 -13.20
CA LEU A 707 -5.72 -19.21 -12.38
C LEU A 707 -6.39 -18.00 -13.05
N ASN A 708 -7.39 -17.41 -12.39
CA ASN A 708 -7.97 -16.12 -12.71
C ASN A 708 -7.66 -15.09 -11.62
N ASN A 709 -7.28 -13.88 -12.03
CA ASN A 709 -7.04 -12.78 -11.11
C ASN A 709 -8.22 -11.79 -11.15
N VAL A 710 -9.28 -12.13 -10.43
CA VAL A 710 -10.52 -11.35 -10.33
C VAL A 710 -10.58 -10.69 -8.96
N THR A 711 -10.98 -9.42 -8.92
CA THR A 711 -11.20 -8.67 -7.68
C THR A 711 -12.57 -8.02 -7.68
N TYR A 712 -13.19 -7.92 -6.50
CA TYR A 712 -14.49 -7.31 -6.27
C TYR A 712 -14.34 -6.18 -5.26
N GLN A 713 -14.89 -5.01 -5.58
CA GLN A 713 -14.96 -3.86 -4.69
C GLN A 713 -16.41 -3.42 -4.57
N LEU A 714 -16.85 -3.19 -3.34
CA LEU A 714 -18.20 -2.73 -3.02
C LEU A 714 -18.11 -1.63 -1.97
N ASN A 715 -18.77 -0.51 -2.23
CA ASN A 715 -18.90 0.61 -1.29
C ASN A 715 -20.28 1.26 -1.45
N GLY A 716 -20.55 2.32 -0.70
CA GLY A 716 -21.84 3.02 -0.76
C GLY A 716 -22.15 3.69 -2.09
N GLN A 717 -21.17 3.89 -2.98
CA GLN A 717 -21.34 4.58 -4.27
C GLN A 717 -21.47 3.62 -5.45
N GLY A 718 -21.07 2.36 -5.26
CA GLY A 718 -21.15 1.39 -6.34
C GLY A 718 -20.37 0.11 -6.08
N ARG A 719 -20.38 -0.74 -7.10
CA ARG A 719 -19.52 -1.91 -7.17
C ARG A 719 -18.62 -1.86 -8.40
N MET A 720 -17.47 -2.51 -8.29
CA MET A 720 -16.52 -2.67 -9.38
C MET A 720 -15.97 -4.09 -9.37
N GLU A 721 -16.12 -4.77 -10.48
CA GLU A 721 -15.59 -6.09 -10.75
C GLU A 721 -14.44 -5.94 -11.75
N SER A 722 -13.26 -6.48 -11.44
CA SER A 722 -12.10 -6.32 -12.28
C SER A 722 -11.44 -7.67 -12.52
N TRP A 723 -11.24 -8.00 -13.79
CA TRP A 723 -10.34 -9.06 -14.21
C TRP A 723 -8.99 -8.45 -14.61
N ARG A 724 -7.90 -9.07 -14.17
CA ARG A 724 -6.56 -8.60 -14.45
C ARG A 724 -5.70 -9.73 -14.98
N ARG A 725 -4.97 -9.48 -16.06
CA ARG A 725 -4.04 -10.46 -16.60
C ARG A 725 -2.96 -10.77 -15.56
N SER A 726 -2.62 -12.05 -15.42
CA SER A 726 -1.52 -12.55 -14.59
C SER A 726 -0.49 -13.26 -15.47
N ILE A 727 0.64 -13.65 -14.87
CA ILE A 727 1.60 -14.54 -15.55
C ILE A 727 0.91 -15.87 -15.88
N PRO A 728 1.18 -16.46 -17.07
CA PRO A 728 0.67 -17.80 -17.38
C PRO A 728 1.35 -18.85 -16.49
N ASN A 729 0.76 -20.04 -16.46
CA ASN A 729 1.36 -21.21 -15.85
C ASN A 729 2.76 -21.51 -16.42
N TYR A 730 3.62 -22.13 -15.63
CA TYR A 730 4.95 -22.53 -16.10
C TYR A 730 5.52 -23.70 -15.29
N TRP A 731 6.47 -24.39 -15.91
CA TRP A 731 7.40 -25.27 -15.27
C TRP A 731 8.80 -24.69 -15.33
N MET A 732 9.56 -24.77 -14.23
CA MET A 732 10.93 -24.25 -14.18
C MET A 732 11.87 -25.22 -13.48
N LEU A 733 13.08 -25.36 -14.01
CA LEU A 733 14.19 -26.01 -13.34
C LEU A 733 15.14 -24.96 -12.78
N HIS A 734 15.35 -25.00 -11.47
CA HIS A 734 16.25 -24.12 -10.75
C HIS A 734 17.52 -24.87 -10.36
N VAL A 735 18.64 -24.21 -10.51
CA VAL A 735 19.95 -24.65 -10.01
C VAL A 735 20.46 -23.54 -9.09
N GLN A 736 20.63 -23.86 -7.81
CA GLN A 736 21.13 -22.93 -6.81
C GLN A 736 22.45 -23.45 -6.25
N TRP A 737 23.48 -22.62 -6.34
CA TRP A 737 24.78 -22.89 -5.76
C TRP A 737 25.03 -21.98 -4.57
N ARG A 738 25.39 -22.58 -3.41
CA ARG A 738 25.73 -21.90 -2.17
C ARG A 738 27.22 -22.07 -1.89
N PHE A 739 27.89 -20.99 -1.62
CA PHE A 739 29.32 -21.00 -1.31
C PHE A 739 29.60 -20.27 0.01
N ASN A 740 30.59 -20.71 0.71
CA ASN A 740 31.11 -20.06 1.90
C ASN A 740 32.63 -20.25 1.97
N LYS A 741 33.31 -19.24 2.49
CA LYS A 741 34.75 -19.28 2.77
C LYS A 741 34.99 -18.60 4.10
N ASN A 742 35.53 -19.38 5.04
CA ASN A 742 35.95 -18.83 6.32
C ASN A 742 37.42 -18.42 6.20
N PRO A 743 37.84 -17.25 6.65
CA PRO A 743 39.24 -16.95 6.79
C PRO A 743 39.88 -17.97 7.73
N LYS A 744 41.04 -18.53 7.33
CA LYS A 744 41.81 -19.36 8.24
C LYS A 744 42.11 -18.50 9.48
N ARG A 745 41.66 -18.93 10.67
CA ARG A 745 42.13 -18.29 11.90
C ARG A 745 43.64 -18.23 11.84
N ARG A 746 44.25 -17.05 11.84
CA ARG A 746 45.60 -16.90 12.30
C ARG A 746 45.54 -17.22 13.80
N ILE A 747 46.07 -18.40 14.14
CA ILE A 747 46.34 -18.85 15.51
C ILE A 747 47.30 -17.88 16.13
#